data_0faf838492de98f03d726e4bf592ff01
#
_entry.id   0faf838492de98f03d726e4bf592ff01
#
_cell.length_a   1.000
_cell.length_b   1.000
_cell.length_c   1.000
_cell.angle_alpha   90.00
_cell.angle_beta   90.00
_cell.angle_gamma   90.00
#
_symmetry.space_group_name_H-M   'P 1'
#
loop_
_entity.id
_entity.type
_entity.pdbx_description
1 polymer ?
#
loop_
_entity_poly.entity_id
_entity_poly.type
_entity_poly.pdbx_seq_one_letter_code
_entity_poly.pdbx_strand_id
1 'polypeptide(L)'
;MTVLGNSILKKEAWDKVTGAAKYNVDEVVKNIFHAKMLCSTCAHAKIKSIDISQALIEPGVKSILTGNDCEILFGELIDDRPPIAKDKVRYYGEPVALVVADCDQTAMRAANLIKIEYEQLPVVNSVSEATKENATLIHENLTDYTFESKYVYPQKNTNISHIVKIRKGDVNKGWLESKVVVEGSFTESQADHAAMEVRNARAEILPDGTVLINTSTQTPFTVKKYISKYFKLEESKVVVHTPLVGGAFGGKACVQLEILAYLASRSVDGRPVKISNSREEDIATSPCKMGAEVKIRLGADNNGKLKAAEMTYLVDGGAYSNISPRLAKAIAVDCSGPYAIENLSCDAMSIYTNHSYSTSFRGFSHASHAFCLERLMDKLALKLGMDPIQLRINNAITVGKTSPTQVKITKSNSGDLVSCLEKLKQIMNWQEGNKIELDNGKVRTKGISCFWKTSDSPTDASSGVLLTFNSDGSINLNCGVVEIGPGSKTTLAQILAEKMKMPINKINVVMNINTQTSPTHWKTVASMSTYMAGSAVLRAAEDLIMQLKKAAAVALKCSSEDLDVGNMRVFLNEDPTTYISFKDLVYGFQYDNGNTVGGHIFGRGSFVMSRLTHLDPATGIGKAAPSWTLGAQAVEIEYDKTECTYRFVKAATVIDVGKLINPKSAMGLLMGGMNMGLGIGSREEFLYDKNGIMQSTSFRTYKMMRYGENPEYVVDFVETPDLSAPYGARGVAEHGIIGIPGALGNAISLAADIDVDKLPITPEYIWRKKTGGKNDTY
;
A
#
# COMPACT_ATOMS: atom_id res chain seq x y z
N MET A 1 -12.61 -23.92 21.75
CA MET A 1 -13.07 -22.51 21.62
C MET A 1 -12.59 -21.97 20.29
N THR A 2 -13.49 -21.48 19.45
CA THR A 2 -13.10 -20.83 18.18
C THR A 2 -12.47 -19.47 18.49
N VAL A 3 -11.26 -19.22 18.03
CA VAL A 3 -10.54 -17.94 18.21
C VAL A 3 -10.84 -16.98 17.07
N LEU A 4 -11.15 -17.53 15.90
CA LEU A 4 -11.54 -16.76 14.72
C LEU A 4 -12.92 -16.13 14.88
N GLY A 5 -13.11 -14.93 14.32
CA GLY A 5 -14.34 -14.15 14.45
C GLY A 5 -14.47 -13.39 15.79
N ASN A 6 -13.51 -13.57 16.70
CA ASN A 6 -13.49 -12.85 17.97
C ASN A 6 -12.58 -11.61 17.91
N SER A 7 -13.02 -10.53 18.56
CA SER A 7 -12.27 -9.29 18.69
C SER A 7 -11.18 -9.43 19.75
N ILE A 8 -10.01 -9.85 19.32
CA ILE A 8 -8.82 -9.96 20.17
C ILE A 8 -8.06 -8.64 20.14
N LEU A 9 -7.61 -8.18 21.31
CA LEU A 9 -6.75 -7.00 21.41
C LEU A 9 -5.41 -7.25 20.71
N LYS A 10 -4.89 -6.24 20.04
CA LYS A 10 -3.58 -6.32 19.40
C LYS A 10 -2.51 -6.65 20.44
N LYS A 11 -1.60 -7.56 20.10
CA LYS A 11 -0.51 -8.00 21.00
C LYS A 11 0.35 -6.83 21.48
N GLU A 12 0.54 -5.83 20.63
CA GLU A 12 1.32 -4.62 20.92
C GLU A 12 0.49 -3.45 21.50
N ALA A 13 -0.82 -3.65 21.76
CA ALA A 13 -1.71 -2.56 22.16
C ALA A 13 -1.31 -1.92 23.48
N TRP A 14 -0.93 -2.75 24.47
CA TRP A 14 -0.54 -2.27 25.80
C TRP A 14 0.71 -1.40 25.73
N ASP A 15 1.74 -1.86 25.03
CA ASP A 15 3.00 -1.14 24.89
C ASP A 15 2.80 0.22 24.18
N LYS A 16 1.87 0.28 23.21
CA LYS A 16 1.55 1.54 22.52
C LYS A 16 0.85 2.55 23.42
N VAL A 17 -0.16 2.13 24.18
CA VAL A 17 -0.93 3.07 25.02
C VAL A 17 -0.19 3.50 26.28
N THR A 18 0.79 2.72 26.75
CA THR A 18 1.64 3.06 27.89
C THR A 18 2.93 3.80 27.47
N GLY A 19 3.23 3.95 26.20
CA GLY A 19 4.48 4.52 25.70
C GLY A 19 5.70 3.59 25.81
N ALA A 20 5.49 2.31 26.15
CA ALA A 20 6.58 1.32 26.20
C ALA A 20 7.01 0.84 24.80
N ALA A 21 6.15 0.97 23.80
CA ALA A 21 6.48 0.63 22.42
C ALA A 21 7.66 1.46 21.91
N LYS A 22 8.61 0.79 21.23
CA LYS A 22 9.80 1.44 20.65
C LYS A 22 9.72 1.40 19.13
N TYR A 23 9.99 2.55 18.53
CA TYR A 23 10.11 2.76 17.09
C TYR A 23 11.58 3.00 16.73
N ASN A 24 11.90 2.99 15.46
CA ASN A 24 13.30 3.13 15.02
C ASN A 24 13.95 4.46 15.45
N VAL A 25 13.16 5.55 15.54
CA VAL A 25 13.65 6.86 16.00
C VAL A 25 13.98 6.89 17.48
N ASP A 26 13.38 6.01 18.29
CA ASP A 26 13.52 6.00 19.77
C ASP A 26 14.80 5.29 20.23
N GLU A 27 15.49 4.60 19.32
CA GLU A 27 16.69 3.84 19.67
C GLU A 27 17.87 4.78 19.90
N VAL A 28 18.40 4.74 21.12
CA VAL A 28 19.56 5.56 21.54
C VAL A 28 20.85 4.76 21.36
N VAL A 29 21.75 5.28 20.53
CA VAL A 29 23.06 4.69 20.28
C VAL A 29 24.15 5.68 20.70
N LYS A 30 25.14 5.20 21.46
CA LYS A 30 26.27 6.03 21.90
C LYS A 30 27.20 6.33 20.72
N ASN A 31 27.80 7.53 20.72
CA ASN A 31 28.78 7.94 19.70
C ASN A 31 28.27 7.86 18.26
N ILE A 32 26.96 8.08 18.07
CA ILE A 32 26.32 8.10 16.75
C ILE A 32 26.59 9.46 16.07
N PHE A 33 26.85 9.41 14.77
CA PHE A 33 26.83 10.58 13.91
C PHE A 33 25.45 10.79 13.29
N HIS A 34 25.21 12.00 12.82
CA HIS A 34 23.95 12.40 12.20
C HIS A 34 24.20 12.85 10.76
N ALA A 35 23.30 12.46 9.87
CA ALA A 35 23.36 12.88 8.47
C ALA A 35 22.15 13.72 8.12
N LYS A 36 22.37 14.78 7.31
CA LYS A 36 21.34 15.63 6.71
C LYS A 36 21.53 15.75 5.21
N MET A 37 20.44 15.70 4.48
CA MET A 37 20.42 15.96 3.04
C MET A 37 20.38 17.47 2.79
N LEU A 38 21.16 17.95 1.84
CA LEU A 38 20.84 19.17 1.10
C LEU A 38 20.06 18.78 -0.14
N CYS A 39 18.90 19.40 -0.32
CA CYS A 39 17.99 19.07 -1.40
C CYS A 39 17.88 20.20 -2.41
N SER A 40 17.54 19.85 -3.65
CA SER A 40 17.35 20.81 -4.74
C SER A 40 16.21 21.79 -4.45
N THR A 41 16.46 23.06 -4.73
CA THR A 41 15.48 24.14 -4.75
C THR A 41 14.85 24.34 -6.14
N CYS A 42 15.28 23.55 -7.13
CA CYS A 42 14.81 23.57 -8.51
C CYS A 42 14.08 22.26 -8.83
N ALA A 43 13.06 22.33 -9.68
CA ALA A 43 12.38 21.14 -10.17
C ALA A 43 13.10 20.48 -11.35
N HIS A 44 13.79 21.27 -12.21
CA HIS A 44 14.55 20.75 -13.35
C HIS A 44 15.72 21.67 -13.66
N ALA A 45 16.94 21.22 -13.43
CA ALA A 45 18.13 22.00 -13.68
C ALA A 45 19.38 21.12 -13.82
N LYS A 46 20.38 21.56 -14.61
CA LYS A 46 21.74 21.01 -14.56
C LYS A 46 22.46 21.57 -13.33
N ILE A 47 23.23 20.73 -12.69
CA ILE A 47 24.16 21.12 -11.62
C ILE A 47 25.48 21.56 -12.29
N LYS A 48 25.82 22.85 -12.22
CA LYS A 48 27.07 23.41 -12.77
C LYS A 48 28.22 23.23 -11.79
N SER A 49 27.99 23.52 -10.53
CA SER A 49 28.99 23.39 -9.48
C SER A 49 28.33 23.18 -8.12
N ILE A 50 29.05 22.50 -7.22
CA ILE A 50 28.72 22.35 -5.82
C ILE A 50 29.94 22.76 -5.01
N ASP A 51 29.87 23.89 -4.31
CA ASP A 51 30.94 24.36 -3.42
C ASP A 51 30.65 23.96 -1.98
N ILE A 52 31.42 23.00 -1.46
CA ILE A 52 31.34 22.47 -0.10
C ILE A 52 32.38 23.06 0.84
N SER A 53 33.22 23.99 0.38
CA SER A 53 34.41 24.46 1.09
C SER A 53 34.11 25.02 2.49
N GLN A 54 33.06 25.84 2.61
CA GLN A 54 32.66 26.43 3.89
C GLN A 54 31.99 25.40 4.82
N ALA A 55 31.28 24.45 4.25
CA ALA A 55 30.63 23.38 5.02
C ALA A 55 31.65 22.39 5.60
N LEU A 56 32.76 22.12 4.89
CA LEU A 56 33.82 21.20 5.33
C LEU A 56 34.57 21.69 6.56
N ILE A 57 34.72 23.01 6.72
CA ILE A 57 35.44 23.61 7.87
C ILE A 57 34.53 23.89 9.06
N GLU A 58 33.22 23.68 8.95
CA GLU A 58 32.27 23.84 10.07
C GLU A 58 32.63 22.84 11.18
N PRO A 59 32.84 23.30 12.43
CA PRO A 59 33.22 22.44 13.54
C PRO A 59 32.17 21.34 13.78
N GLY A 60 32.65 20.09 13.87
CA GLY A 60 31.81 18.92 14.08
C GLY A 60 31.41 18.18 12.81
N VAL A 61 31.62 18.73 11.62
CA VAL A 61 31.43 18.01 10.34
C VAL A 61 32.48 16.91 10.20
N LYS A 62 32.08 15.75 9.74
CA LYS A 62 32.92 14.55 9.56
C LYS A 62 33.12 14.21 8.09
N SER A 63 32.07 14.33 7.30
CA SER A 63 32.10 14.04 5.87
C SER A 63 31.00 14.78 5.12
N ILE A 64 31.21 15.07 3.85
CA ILE A 64 30.20 15.58 2.91
C ILE A 64 30.30 14.75 1.64
N LEU A 65 29.17 14.18 1.22
CA LEU A 65 29.04 13.40 -0.01
C LEU A 65 28.19 14.17 -1.02
N THR A 66 28.57 14.05 -2.27
CA THR A 66 27.86 14.59 -3.46
C THR A 66 27.57 13.46 -4.44
N GLY A 67 26.91 13.75 -5.54
CA GLY A 67 26.68 12.77 -6.60
C GLY A 67 27.96 12.16 -7.21
N ASN A 68 29.13 12.81 -7.04
CA ASN A 68 30.43 12.29 -7.49
C ASN A 68 30.96 11.15 -6.60
N ASP A 69 30.48 11.02 -5.38
CA ASP A 69 30.93 10.01 -4.41
C ASP A 69 30.19 8.68 -4.54
N CYS A 70 29.14 8.63 -5.39
CA CYS A 70 28.35 7.42 -5.62
C CYS A 70 27.69 7.43 -7.00
N GLU A 71 28.20 6.61 -7.92
CA GLU A 71 27.74 6.55 -9.31
C GLU A 71 26.68 5.47 -9.58
N ILE A 72 26.11 4.85 -8.54
CA ILE A 72 25.07 3.83 -8.75
C ILE A 72 23.75 4.47 -9.19
N LEU A 73 23.04 3.77 -10.06
CA LEU A 73 21.61 3.95 -10.27
C LEU A 73 20.87 2.77 -9.67
N PHE A 74 19.73 3.03 -9.05
CA PHE A 74 18.92 1.99 -8.44
C PHE A 74 17.43 2.22 -8.69
N GLY A 75 16.65 1.16 -8.60
CA GLY A 75 15.21 1.19 -8.79
C GLY A 75 14.57 -0.14 -8.52
N GLU A 76 13.24 -0.20 -8.48
CA GLU A 76 12.51 -1.47 -8.30
C GLU A 76 12.29 -2.19 -9.64
N LEU A 77 12.00 -1.44 -10.68
CA LEU A 77 11.68 -1.95 -12.02
C LEU A 77 12.58 -1.37 -13.11
N ILE A 78 13.02 -0.13 -12.93
CA ILE A 78 13.98 0.56 -13.79
C ILE A 78 15.03 1.16 -12.85
N ASP A 79 16.31 0.87 -13.08
CA ASP A 79 17.41 1.43 -12.30
C ASP A 79 17.72 2.85 -12.84
N ASP A 80 16.82 3.83 -12.55
CA ASP A 80 16.84 5.19 -13.11
C ASP A 80 17.24 6.27 -12.10
N ARG A 81 17.31 5.94 -10.78
CA ARG A 81 17.49 6.94 -9.71
C ARG A 81 18.87 6.88 -9.07
N PRO A 82 19.63 7.99 -9.02
CA PRO A 82 20.82 8.09 -8.19
C PRO A 82 20.46 8.30 -6.71
N PRO A 83 21.28 7.88 -5.74
CA PRO A 83 21.09 8.22 -4.32
C PRO A 83 21.21 9.73 -4.06
N ILE A 84 22.14 10.38 -4.75
CA ILE A 84 22.43 11.82 -4.70
C ILE A 84 22.57 12.28 -6.15
N ALA A 85 21.87 13.33 -6.55
CA ALA A 85 21.92 13.87 -7.91
C ALA A 85 23.35 14.31 -8.26
N LYS A 86 23.83 13.93 -9.46
CA LYS A 86 25.19 14.24 -9.93
C LYS A 86 25.19 15.41 -10.91
N ASP A 87 24.59 15.24 -12.08
CA ASP A 87 24.69 16.20 -13.18
C ASP A 87 23.42 17.04 -13.37
N LYS A 88 22.27 16.49 -12.94
CA LYS A 88 20.94 17.09 -13.16
C LYS A 88 19.99 16.74 -12.03
N VAL A 89 19.23 17.74 -11.56
CA VAL A 89 18.08 17.53 -10.69
C VAL A 89 16.81 17.47 -11.52
N ARG A 90 15.86 16.60 -11.11
CA ARG A 90 14.66 16.28 -11.85
C ARG A 90 13.37 16.59 -11.09
N TYR A 91 13.45 16.87 -9.79
CA TYR A 91 12.30 17.35 -9.01
C TYR A 91 12.76 18.24 -7.85
N TYR A 92 11.85 19.09 -7.38
CA TYR A 92 12.04 19.90 -6.18
C TYR A 92 12.16 19.01 -4.95
N GLY A 93 13.23 19.13 -4.19
CA GLY A 93 13.50 18.27 -3.03
C GLY A 93 14.39 17.06 -3.32
N GLU A 94 14.97 16.94 -4.50
CA GLU A 94 15.93 15.87 -4.82
C GLU A 94 17.23 16.05 -4.05
N PRO A 95 17.78 14.99 -3.38
CA PRO A 95 19.05 15.08 -2.67
C PRO A 95 20.22 15.42 -3.60
N VAL A 96 20.99 16.47 -3.27
CA VAL A 96 22.17 16.92 -4.03
C VAL A 96 23.47 16.86 -3.24
N ALA A 97 23.39 16.83 -1.90
CA ALA A 97 24.53 16.54 -1.04
C ALA A 97 24.03 15.88 0.27
N LEU A 98 24.93 15.17 0.94
CA LEU A 98 24.71 14.53 2.23
C LEU A 98 25.82 14.93 3.18
N VAL A 99 25.48 15.61 4.27
CA VAL A 99 26.43 16.08 5.30
C VAL A 99 26.36 15.16 6.50
N VAL A 100 27.50 14.66 6.97
CA VAL A 100 27.64 13.85 8.18
C VAL A 100 28.35 14.67 9.26
N ALA A 101 27.77 14.78 10.45
CA ALA A 101 28.31 15.54 11.55
C ALA A 101 28.09 14.85 12.92
N ASP A 102 28.65 15.41 13.97
CA ASP A 102 28.53 14.91 15.35
C ASP A 102 27.11 15.06 15.94
N CYS A 103 26.31 15.99 15.42
CA CYS A 103 24.89 16.11 15.78
C CYS A 103 24.05 16.64 14.60
N ASP A 104 22.73 16.46 14.70
CA ASP A 104 21.75 16.84 13.69
C ASP A 104 21.79 18.33 13.35
N GLN A 105 21.94 19.19 14.38
CA GLN A 105 22.02 20.65 14.21
C GLN A 105 23.27 21.09 13.44
N THR A 106 24.42 20.48 13.73
CA THR A 106 25.67 20.77 13.00
C THR A 106 25.56 20.32 11.55
N ALA A 107 25.00 19.12 11.29
CA ALA A 107 24.78 18.64 9.94
C ALA A 107 23.87 19.59 9.14
N MET A 108 22.81 20.10 9.75
CA MET A 108 21.89 21.06 9.13
C MET A 108 22.54 22.42 8.87
N ARG A 109 23.29 22.98 9.83
CA ARG A 109 24.03 24.23 9.61
C ARG A 109 25.02 24.11 8.47
N ALA A 110 25.81 23.03 8.44
CA ALA A 110 26.79 22.78 7.40
C ALA A 110 26.12 22.59 6.02
N ALA A 111 24.99 21.87 5.95
CA ALA A 111 24.24 21.73 4.71
C ALA A 111 23.82 23.09 4.13
N ASN A 112 23.41 24.04 4.97
CA ASN A 112 23.04 25.40 4.55
C ASN A 112 24.23 26.28 4.09
N LEU A 113 25.47 25.86 4.36
CA LEU A 113 26.69 26.55 3.88
C LEU A 113 27.11 26.08 2.47
N ILE A 114 26.60 24.98 1.98
CA ILE A 114 26.88 24.46 0.64
C ILE A 114 26.22 25.37 -0.40
N LYS A 115 26.97 25.78 -1.40
CA LYS A 115 26.47 26.59 -2.51
C LYS A 115 26.37 25.76 -3.78
N ILE A 116 25.25 25.84 -4.46
CA ILE A 116 25.00 25.12 -5.73
C ILE A 116 24.66 26.13 -6.80
N GLU A 117 25.33 26.01 -7.94
CA GLU A 117 25.01 26.75 -9.17
C GLU A 117 24.18 25.87 -10.09
N TYR A 118 22.98 26.35 -10.44
CA TYR A 118 22.07 25.66 -11.33
C TYR A 118 21.90 26.36 -12.68
N GLU A 119 21.83 25.58 -13.75
CA GLU A 119 21.32 26.01 -15.05
C GLU A 119 19.90 25.45 -15.21
N GLN A 120 18.90 26.32 -15.14
CA GLN A 120 17.49 25.96 -15.25
C GLN A 120 17.19 25.28 -16.60
N LEU A 121 16.35 24.24 -16.56
CA LEU A 121 15.82 23.54 -17.71
C LEU A 121 14.30 23.72 -17.79
N PRO A 122 13.67 23.53 -18.96
CA PRO A 122 12.22 23.53 -19.09
C PRO A 122 11.59 22.47 -18.18
N VAL A 123 10.55 22.86 -17.46
CA VAL A 123 9.83 21.99 -16.52
C VAL A 123 8.63 21.35 -17.22
N VAL A 124 8.42 20.05 -16.98
CA VAL A 124 7.27 19.28 -17.42
C VAL A 124 6.35 19.09 -16.21
N ASN A 125 5.29 19.89 -16.14
CA ASN A 125 4.46 20.06 -14.96
C ASN A 125 3.11 19.31 -15.03
N SER A 126 2.90 18.49 -16.05
CA SER A 126 1.72 17.60 -16.17
C SER A 126 2.01 16.41 -17.08
N VAL A 127 1.24 15.35 -16.91
CA VAL A 127 1.36 14.15 -17.75
C VAL A 127 0.92 14.42 -19.19
N SER A 128 -0.05 15.30 -19.41
CA SER A 128 -0.46 15.72 -20.75
C SER A 128 0.62 16.54 -21.47
N GLU A 129 1.39 17.37 -20.75
CA GLU A 129 2.58 18.02 -21.31
C GLU A 129 3.68 17.00 -21.64
N ALA A 130 3.93 16.07 -20.73
CA ALA A 130 4.96 15.03 -20.88
C ALA A 130 4.73 14.10 -22.09
N THR A 131 3.49 13.96 -22.55
CA THR A 131 3.12 13.09 -23.68
C THR A 131 3.03 13.79 -25.04
N LYS A 132 3.31 15.11 -25.12
CA LYS A 132 3.38 15.84 -26.40
C LYS A 132 4.56 15.35 -27.23
N GLU A 133 4.45 15.42 -28.55
CA GLU A 133 5.47 14.95 -29.49
C GLU A 133 6.86 15.58 -29.27
N ASN A 134 6.91 16.85 -28.87
CA ASN A 134 8.15 17.58 -28.61
C ASN A 134 8.35 17.92 -27.13
N ALA A 135 7.85 17.06 -26.24
CA ALA A 135 8.02 17.27 -24.81
C ALA A 135 9.50 17.21 -24.40
N THR A 136 9.90 18.06 -23.45
CA THR A 136 11.20 17.94 -22.80
C THR A 136 11.33 16.56 -22.16
N LEU A 137 12.40 15.83 -22.45
CA LEU A 137 12.65 14.52 -21.86
C LEU A 137 13.24 14.66 -20.46
N ILE A 138 12.62 13.99 -19.50
CA ILE A 138 13.13 13.90 -18.12
C ILE A 138 14.34 12.96 -18.07
N HIS A 139 14.28 11.87 -18.87
CA HIS A 139 15.33 10.88 -19.05
C HIS A 139 15.62 10.71 -20.53
N GLU A 140 16.68 11.34 -21.02
CA GLU A 140 17.07 11.32 -22.43
C GLU A 140 17.43 9.90 -22.90
N ASN A 141 18.01 9.10 -22.00
CA ASN A 141 18.52 7.75 -22.28
C ASN A 141 17.65 6.66 -21.61
N LEU A 142 16.33 6.82 -21.61
CA LEU A 142 15.39 5.95 -20.89
C LEU A 142 15.58 4.46 -21.20
N THR A 143 15.84 4.11 -22.45
CA THR A 143 16.02 2.71 -22.89
C THR A 143 17.38 2.10 -22.57
N ASP A 144 18.34 2.92 -22.12
CA ASP A 144 19.71 2.49 -21.79
C ASP A 144 19.81 2.07 -20.30
N TYR A 145 18.81 2.38 -19.49
CA TYR A 145 18.76 1.93 -18.10
C TYR A 145 18.57 0.43 -18.01
N THR A 146 19.09 -0.18 -16.94
CA THR A 146 18.73 -1.56 -16.56
C THR A 146 17.28 -1.61 -16.12
N PHE A 147 16.50 -2.51 -16.66
CA PHE A 147 15.10 -2.69 -16.29
C PHE A 147 14.63 -4.14 -16.39
N GLU A 148 13.56 -4.47 -15.67
CA GLU A 148 12.92 -5.80 -15.65
C GLU A 148 12.09 -6.03 -16.93
N SER A 149 12.76 -6.41 -18.02
CA SER A 149 12.18 -6.50 -19.38
C SER A 149 10.95 -7.42 -19.50
N LYS A 150 10.72 -8.31 -18.54
CA LYS A 150 9.50 -9.14 -18.49
C LYS A 150 8.27 -8.39 -18.00
N TYR A 151 8.44 -7.22 -17.39
CA TYR A 151 7.37 -6.50 -16.70
C TYR A 151 7.22 -5.05 -17.14
N VAL A 152 8.23 -4.45 -17.75
CA VAL A 152 8.28 -3.02 -18.05
C VAL A 152 8.70 -2.81 -19.51
N TYR A 153 8.02 -1.90 -20.18
CA TYR A 153 8.21 -1.62 -21.61
C TYR A 153 8.41 -0.10 -21.84
N PRO A 154 9.60 0.45 -21.55
CA PRO A 154 9.90 1.86 -21.75
C PRO A 154 9.82 2.25 -23.23
N GLN A 155 9.28 3.44 -23.51
CA GLN A 155 9.13 3.93 -24.87
C GLN A 155 10.27 4.90 -25.22
N LYS A 156 11.08 4.53 -26.22
CA LYS A 156 12.23 5.34 -26.65
C LYS A 156 11.81 6.75 -27.09
N ASN A 157 12.61 7.76 -26.72
CA ASN A 157 12.40 9.17 -27.06
C ASN A 157 11.05 9.73 -26.56
N THR A 158 10.55 9.23 -25.45
CA THR A 158 9.35 9.73 -24.78
C THR A 158 9.54 9.77 -23.26
N ASN A 159 8.60 10.39 -22.55
CA ASN A 159 8.54 10.32 -21.09
C ASN A 159 7.69 9.12 -20.59
N ILE A 160 7.40 8.12 -21.44
CA ILE A 160 6.59 6.96 -21.09
C ILE A 160 7.49 5.83 -20.59
N SER A 161 7.46 5.58 -19.28
CA SER A 161 8.25 4.52 -18.67
C SER A 161 7.62 3.13 -18.85
N HIS A 162 6.28 3.06 -19.07
CA HIS A 162 5.58 1.79 -19.24
C HIS A 162 4.18 1.98 -19.80
N ILE A 163 3.70 0.99 -20.57
CA ILE A 163 2.34 0.91 -21.08
C ILE A 163 1.76 -0.46 -20.76
N VAL A 164 0.54 -0.48 -20.21
CA VAL A 164 -0.26 -1.70 -20.04
C VAL A 164 -1.52 -1.59 -20.89
N LYS A 165 -1.81 -2.64 -21.67
CA LYS A 165 -2.97 -2.71 -22.54
C LYS A 165 -3.90 -3.82 -22.07
N ILE A 166 -5.21 -3.53 -22.01
CA ILE A 166 -6.27 -4.54 -21.86
C ILE A 166 -7.15 -4.48 -23.07
N ARG A 167 -7.41 -5.65 -23.66
CA ARG A 167 -8.28 -5.83 -24.82
C ARG A 167 -9.20 -7.02 -24.55
N LYS A 168 -10.49 -6.76 -24.38
CA LYS A 168 -11.50 -7.79 -24.08
C LYS A 168 -12.71 -7.60 -24.99
N GLY A 169 -13.15 -8.67 -25.65
CA GLY A 169 -14.27 -8.63 -26.57
C GLY A 169 -14.01 -7.78 -27.83
N ASP A 170 -15.07 -7.21 -28.37
CA ASP A 170 -15.05 -6.29 -29.52
C ASP A 170 -15.71 -4.96 -29.13
N VAL A 171 -14.88 -3.95 -28.88
CA VAL A 171 -15.33 -2.63 -28.44
C VAL A 171 -16.25 -1.97 -29.48
N ASN A 172 -15.97 -2.13 -30.79
CA ASN A 172 -16.80 -1.56 -31.86
C ASN A 172 -18.21 -2.15 -31.82
N LYS A 173 -18.33 -3.48 -31.69
CA LYS A 173 -19.61 -4.14 -31.47
C LYS A 173 -20.32 -3.62 -30.24
N GLY A 174 -19.60 -3.49 -29.12
CA GLY A 174 -20.14 -2.95 -27.88
C GLY A 174 -20.70 -1.53 -28.02
N TRP A 175 -20.05 -0.67 -28.82
CA TRP A 175 -20.57 0.68 -29.12
C TRP A 175 -21.83 0.65 -29.97
N LEU A 176 -21.94 -0.25 -30.95
CA LEU A 176 -23.15 -0.42 -31.74
C LEU A 176 -24.37 -0.88 -30.91
N GLU A 177 -24.10 -1.68 -29.88
CA GLU A 177 -25.13 -2.16 -28.94
C GLU A 177 -25.50 -1.12 -27.87
N SER A 178 -24.67 -0.10 -27.68
CA SER A 178 -24.88 0.96 -26.69
C SER A 178 -25.94 1.96 -27.16
N LYS A 179 -26.92 2.24 -26.31
CA LYS A 179 -27.99 3.24 -26.55
C LYS A 179 -27.80 4.51 -25.77
N VAL A 180 -27.17 4.40 -24.59
CA VAL A 180 -26.80 5.54 -23.76
C VAL A 180 -25.29 5.50 -23.55
N VAL A 181 -24.63 6.63 -23.83
CA VAL A 181 -23.19 6.79 -23.69
C VAL A 181 -22.89 7.97 -22.77
N VAL A 182 -21.97 7.77 -21.86
CA VAL A 182 -21.39 8.81 -21.01
C VAL A 182 -19.87 8.82 -21.16
N GLU A 183 -19.27 9.99 -21.02
CA GLU A 183 -17.82 10.16 -21.04
C GLU A 183 -17.38 11.19 -19.99
N GLY A 184 -16.13 11.12 -19.61
CA GLY A 184 -15.53 12.06 -18.68
C GLY A 184 -14.01 12.08 -18.78
N SER A 185 -13.46 13.25 -18.51
CA SER A 185 -12.04 13.46 -18.28
C SER A 185 -11.87 13.88 -16.83
N PHE A 186 -10.92 13.26 -16.15
CA PHE A 186 -10.71 13.44 -14.70
C PHE A 186 -9.24 13.77 -14.43
N THR A 187 -9.02 14.56 -13.38
CA THR A 187 -7.68 14.92 -12.90
C THR A 187 -7.56 14.66 -11.40
N GLU A 188 -6.47 14.08 -10.98
CA GLU A 188 -6.15 13.86 -9.57
C GLU A 188 -4.74 14.32 -9.24
N SER A 189 -4.62 15.02 -8.13
CA SER A 189 -3.33 15.47 -7.60
C SER A 189 -2.57 14.36 -6.88
N GLN A 190 -1.26 14.52 -6.78
CA GLN A 190 -0.42 13.77 -5.85
C GLN A 190 -0.77 14.13 -4.40
N ALA A 191 -0.42 13.24 -3.44
CA ALA A 191 -0.65 13.45 -2.02
C ALA A 191 0.38 12.69 -1.17
N ASP A 192 0.64 13.16 0.06
CA ASP A 192 1.54 12.51 1.01
C ASP A 192 0.82 11.44 1.85
N HIS A 193 1.59 10.47 2.33
CA HIS A 193 1.13 9.42 3.25
C HIS A 193 0.84 9.94 4.65
N ALA A 194 1.50 11.02 5.03
CA ALA A 194 1.40 11.68 6.33
C ALA A 194 1.51 10.73 7.53
N ALA A 195 2.37 9.70 7.41
CA ALA A 195 2.63 8.77 8.50
C ALA A 195 3.18 9.52 9.71
N MET A 196 2.70 9.20 10.93
CA MET A 196 3.12 9.92 12.14
C MET A 196 4.62 9.81 12.39
N GLU A 197 5.19 8.61 12.28
CA GLU A 197 6.63 8.40 12.24
C GLU A 197 7.15 8.75 10.84
N VAL A 198 8.01 9.76 10.74
CA VAL A 198 8.72 10.12 9.51
C VAL A 198 9.71 9.04 9.10
N ARG A 199 10.17 9.06 7.85
CA ARG A 199 11.20 8.13 7.38
C ARG A 199 12.51 8.40 8.11
N ASN A 200 13.16 7.30 8.51
CA ASN A 200 14.44 7.35 9.21
C ASN A 200 15.19 6.03 9.00
N ALA A 201 16.49 6.10 8.97
CA ALA A 201 17.39 4.96 8.89
C ALA A 201 18.67 5.22 9.68
N ARG A 202 19.30 4.14 10.14
CA ARG A 202 20.65 4.14 10.71
C ARG A 202 21.44 3.03 10.06
N ALA A 203 22.69 3.30 9.74
CA ALA A 203 23.62 2.29 9.26
C ALA A 203 24.91 2.29 10.08
N GLU A 204 25.54 1.12 10.17
CA GLU A 204 26.83 0.88 10.80
C GLU A 204 27.53 -0.26 10.04
N ILE A 205 28.85 -0.14 9.84
CA ILE A 205 29.65 -1.21 9.24
C ILE A 205 30.60 -1.74 10.33
N LEU A 206 30.39 -3.00 10.70
CA LEU A 206 31.18 -3.64 11.74
C LEU A 206 32.61 -3.99 11.23
N PRO A 207 33.57 -4.22 12.15
CA PRO A 207 34.96 -4.55 11.77
C PRO A 207 35.10 -5.80 10.88
N ASP A 208 34.16 -6.72 10.93
CA ASP A 208 34.13 -7.91 10.09
C ASP A 208 33.50 -7.67 8.69
N GLY A 209 33.15 -6.41 8.40
CA GLY A 209 32.49 -5.98 7.16
C GLY A 209 30.97 -6.17 7.13
N THR A 210 30.36 -6.60 8.24
CA THR A 210 28.90 -6.76 8.34
C THR A 210 28.25 -5.36 8.37
N VAL A 211 27.28 -5.12 7.49
CA VAL A 211 26.48 -3.89 7.43
C VAL A 211 25.20 -4.09 8.23
N LEU A 212 25.05 -3.32 9.30
CA LEU A 212 23.83 -3.26 10.11
C LEU A 212 22.98 -2.06 9.69
N ILE A 213 21.73 -2.28 9.35
CA ILE A 213 20.78 -1.23 9.01
C ILE A 213 19.56 -1.34 9.93
N ASN A 214 19.27 -0.28 10.68
CA ASN A 214 18.03 -0.14 11.44
C ASN A 214 17.15 0.87 10.72
N THR A 215 15.93 0.50 10.37
CA THR A 215 15.05 1.35 9.54
C THR A 215 13.57 1.12 9.80
N SER A 216 12.81 2.20 9.63
CA SER A 216 11.34 2.20 9.63
C SER A 216 10.83 1.86 8.23
N THR A 217 10.83 0.57 7.87
CA THR A 217 10.48 0.09 6.52
C THR A 217 9.39 -0.99 6.53
N GLN A 218 8.63 -1.12 5.43
CA GLN A 218 7.71 -2.24 5.17
C GLN A 218 8.42 -3.44 4.53
N THR A 219 9.68 -3.27 4.09
CA THR A 219 10.35 -4.20 3.17
C THR A 219 11.80 -4.49 3.56
N PRO A 220 12.06 -4.99 4.79
CA PRO A 220 13.43 -5.17 5.28
C PRO A 220 14.28 -6.10 4.40
N PHE A 221 13.69 -7.14 3.82
CA PHE A 221 14.40 -8.04 2.91
C PHE A 221 14.72 -7.39 1.55
N THR A 222 13.92 -6.41 1.10
CA THR A 222 14.23 -5.61 -0.09
C THR A 222 15.40 -4.66 0.20
N VAL A 223 15.43 -4.03 1.38
CA VAL A 223 16.57 -3.20 1.81
C VAL A 223 17.85 -4.04 1.80
N LYS A 224 17.84 -5.22 2.42
CA LYS A 224 18.96 -6.17 2.39
C LYS A 224 19.44 -6.46 0.97
N LYS A 225 18.51 -6.84 0.09
CA LYS A 225 18.79 -7.15 -1.31
C LYS A 225 19.39 -5.96 -2.07
N TYR A 226 18.89 -4.73 -1.84
CA TYR A 226 19.36 -3.54 -2.53
C TYR A 226 20.79 -3.18 -2.10
N ILE A 227 21.05 -3.13 -0.80
CA ILE A 227 22.42 -2.86 -0.29
C ILE A 227 23.39 -3.91 -0.83
N SER A 228 23.03 -5.19 -0.80
CA SER A 228 23.86 -6.27 -1.34
C SER A 228 24.09 -6.08 -2.86
N LYS A 229 23.03 -5.92 -3.66
CA LYS A 229 23.08 -5.82 -5.13
C LYS A 229 23.93 -4.63 -5.59
N TYR A 230 23.59 -3.43 -5.13
CA TYR A 230 24.16 -2.20 -5.68
C TYR A 230 25.56 -1.89 -5.15
N PHE A 231 25.93 -2.40 -3.98
CA PHE A 231 27.28 -2.26 -3.41
C PHE A 231 28.14 -3.53 -3.52
N LYS A 232 27.63 -4.56 -4.22
CA LYS A 232 28.33 -5.83 -4.48
C LYS A 232 28.81 -6.52 -3.19
N LEU A 233 27.96 -6.50 -2.16
CA LEU A 233 28.22 -7.18 -0.89
C LEU A 233 27.52 -8.56 -0.89
N GLU A 234 28.08 -9.51 -0.13
CA GLU A 234 27.37 -10.74 0.14
C GLU A 234 26.12 -10.49 0.97
N GLU A 235 24.99 -11.12 0.62
CA GLU A 235 23.74 -10.95 1.40
C GLU A 235 23.89 -11.37 2.86
N SER A 236 24.76 -12.34 3.17
CA SER A 236 25.10 -12.77 4.53
C SER A 236 25.69 -11.64 5.39
N LYS A 237 26.35 -10.68 4.75
CA LYS A 237 26.98 -9.52 5.39
C LYS A 237 26.05 -8.31 5.53
N VAL A 238 24.81 -8.40 5.11
CA VAL A 238 23.82 -7.30 5.26
C VAL A 238 22.71 -7.75 6.19
N VAL A 239 22.56 -7.07 7.32
CA VAL A 239 21.55 -7.35 8.33
C VAL A 239 20.67 -6.14 8.52
N VAL A 240 19.37 -6.31 8.34
CA VAL A 240 18.38 -5.23 8.49
C VAL A 240 17.48 -5.52 9.69
N HIS A 241 17.37 -4.53 10.57
CA HIS A 241 16.47 -4.53 11.71
C HIS A 241 15.32 -3.56 11.48
N THR A 242 14.10 -4.03 11.73
CA THR A 242 12.91 -3.20 11.68
C THR A 242 12.07 -3.46 12.92
N PRO A 243 11.95 -2.50 13.84
CA PRO A 243 11.04 -2.59 14.98
C PRO A 243 9.58 -2.34 14.56
N LEU A 244 8.72 -1.98 15.50
CA LEU A 244 7.39 -1.45 15.18
C LEU A 244 7.51 -0.21 14.29
N VAL A 245 6.61 -0.08 13.32
CA VAL A 245 6.58 1.06 12.40
C VAL A 245 5.39 1.96 12.72
N GLY A 246 5.66 3.24 12.94
CA GLY A 246 4.70 4.27 13.36
C GLY A 246 3.83 4.83 12.23
N GLY A 247 3.30 3.94 11.38
CA GLY A 247 2.56 4.26 10.18
C GLY A 247 3.42 4.19 8.92
N ALA A 248 2.83 3.70 7.84
CA ALA A 248 3.54 3.55 6.57
C ALA A 248 2.64 3.80 5.35
N PHE A 249 1.45 3.23 5.30
CA PHE A 249 0.42 3.40 4.26
C PHE A 249 0.89 3.18 2.82
N GLY A 250 2.02 2.46 2.66
CA GLY A 250 2.70 2.24 1.38
C GLY A 250 3.95 3.09 1.16
N GLY A 251 4.06 4.23 1.83
CA GLY A 251 5.16 5.19 1.66
C GLY A 251 6.54 4.65 2.08
N LYS A 252 6.59 3.73 3.02
CA LYS A 252 7.84 3.10 3.51
C LYS A 252 8.11 1.74 2.83
N ALA A 253 7.54 1.50 1.66
CA ALA A 253 7.76 0.28 0.88
C ALA A 253 8.91 0.40 -0.14
N CYS A 254 9.39 1.60 -0.42
CA CYS A 254 10.56 1.84 -1.26
C CYS A 254 11.81 2.10 -0.43
N VAL A 255 12.98 1.75 -0.98
CA VAL A 255 14.29 2.01 -0.38
C VAL A 255 14.72 3.43 -0.73
N GLN A 256 15.10 4.24 0.25
CA GLN A 256 15.55 5.63 0.09
C GLN A 256 16.64 5.99 1.08
N LEU A 257 16.29 6.25 2.35
CA LEU A 257 17.23 6.70 3.38
C LEU A 257 18.23 5.62 3.78
N GLU A 258 17.92 4.34 3.57
CA GLU A 258 18.80 3.22 3.90
C GLU A 258 20.08 3.23 3.08
N ILE A 259 20.00 3.58 1.78
CA ILE A 259 21.19 3.74 0.92
C ILE A 259 22.01 4.94 1.38
N LEU A 260 21.36 6.06 1.70
CA LEU A 260 22.05 7.27 2.19
C LEU A 260 22.72 7.03 3.55
N ALA A 261 22.04 6.32 4.47
CA ALA A 261 22.62 5.95 5.76
C ALA A 261 23.85 5.05 5.59
N TYR A 262 23.79 4.07 4.68
CA TYR A 262 24.95 3.21 4.36
C TYR A 262 26.12 4.03 3.80
N LEU A 263 25.87 4.91 2.82
CA LEU A 263 26.90 5.79 2.25
C LEU A 263 27.50 6.70 3.31
N ALA A 264 26.67 7.28 4.17
CA ALA A 264 27.11 8.10 5.29
C ALA A 264 28.01 7.33 6.27
N SER A 265 27.63 6.11 6.68
CA SER A 265 28.45 5.26 7.55
C SER A 265 29.79 4.90 6.89
N ARG A 266 29.76 4.54 5.60
CA ARG A 266 30.97 4.23 4.83
C ARG A 266 31.93 5.40 4.76
N SER A 267 31.45 6.65 4.67
CA SER A 267 32.27 7.85 4.58
C SER A 267 32.95 8.26 5.89
N VAL A 268 32.60 7.60 7.01
CA VAL A 268 33.16 7.83 8.34
C VAL A 268 33.65 6.53 8.99
N ASP A 269 34.34 5.71 8.19
CA ASP A 269 35.00 4.46 8.61
C ASP A 269 34.07 3.44 9.27
N GLY A 270 32.83 3.35 8.79
CA GLY A 270 31.83 2.38 9.26
C GLY A 270 31.14 2.76 10.56
N ARG A 271 31.40 3.91 11.14
CA ARG A 271 30.75 4.37 12.38
C ARG A 271 29.24 4.49 12.22
N PRO A 272 28.48 4.32 13.31
CA PRO A 272 27.03 4.44 13.26
C PRO A 272 26.59 5.85 12.84
N VAL A 273 25.76 5.95 11.80
CA VAL A 273 25.19 7.21 11.31
C VAL A 273 23.68 7.08 11.21
N LYS A 274 22.96 8.04 11.78
CA LYS A 274 21.50 8.17 11.69
C LYS A 274 21.14 9.28 10.71
N ILE A 275 20.18 8.99 9.84
CA ILE A 275 19.49 9.97 9.01
C ILE A 275 18.01 9.93 9.34
N SER A 276 17.39 11.07 9.59
CA SER A 276 15.98 11.19 9.92
C SER A 276 15.42 12.46 9.30
N ASN A 277 14.34 12.33 8.55
CA ASN A 277 13.63 13.47 7.99
C ASN A 277 12.92 14.27 9.08
N SER A 278 12.83 15.59 8.93
CA SER A 278 11.76 16.38 9.53
C SER A 278 10.44 16.08 8.79
N ARG A 279 9.32 16.62 9.25
CA ARG A 279 8.06 16.47 8.54
C ARG A 279 8.10 17.14 7.17
N GLU A 280 8.70 18.32 7.09
CA GLU A 280 8.87 19.08 5.86
C GLU A 280 9.78 18.36 4.87
N GLU A 281 10.90 17.83 5.34
CA GLU A 281 11.78 16.98 4.53
C GLU A 281 11.04 15.74 4.03
N ASP A 282 10.25 15.08 4.89
CA ASP A 282 9.52 13.86 4.53
C ASP A 282 8.48 14.12 3.43
N ILE A 283 7.76 15.24 3.47
CA ILE A 283 6.82 15.65 2.43
C ILE A 283 7.54 16.00 1.12
N ALA A 284 8.59 16.80 1.18
CA ALA A 284 9.22 17.36 0.00
C ALA A 284 10.15 16.39 -0.75
N THR A 285 10.84 15.49 -0.02
CA THR A 285 11.90 14.65 -0.59
C THR A 285 11.48 13.21 -0.84
N SER A 286 10.37 12.78 -0.25
CA SER A 286 9.96 11.38 -0.23
C SER A 286 8.94 11.04 -1.33
N PRO A 287 8.84 9.76 -1.71
CA PRO A 287 7.85 9.35 -2.69
C PRO A 287 6.42 9.48 -2.16
N CYS A 288 5.48 9.78 -3.06
CA CYS A 288 4.11 10.17 -2.75
C CYS A 288 3.05 9.30 -3.44
N LYS A 289 1.75 9.56 -3.15
CA LYS A 289 0.63 9.05 -3.97
C LYS A 289 0.74 9.61 -5.38
N MET A 290 0.55 8.76 -6.38
CA MET A 290 0.48 9.21 -7.77
C MET A 290 -0.62 10.24 -8.01
N GLY A 291 -0.37 11.18 -8.93
CA GLY A 291 -1.40 11.93 -9.65
C GLY A 291 -1.84 11.17 -10.91
N ALA A 292 -2.93 11.60 -11.54
CA ALA A 292 -3.37 11.02 -12.80
C ALA A 292 -4.24 11.98 -13.62
N GLU A 293 -4.16 11.84 -14.96
CA GLU A 293 -5.17 12.32 -15.88
C GLU A 293 -5.84 11.13 -16.57
N VAL A 294 -7.17 11.12 -16.59
CA VAL A 294 -7.94 9.93 -16.98
C VAL A 294 -9.03 10.32 -17.95
N LYS A 295 -9.21 9.52 -19.01
CA LYS A 295 -10.34 9.62 -19.92
C LYS A 295 -11.08 8.30 -19.97
N ILE A 296 -12.39 8.32 -19.76
CA ILE A 296 -13.24 7.14 -19.80
C ILE A 296 -14.49 7.45 -20.64
N ARG A 297 -14.88 6.48 -21.47
CA ARG A 297 -16.14 6.43 -22.18
C ARG A 297 -16.84 5.11 -21.83
N LEU A 298 -18.12 5.19 -21.45
CA LEU A 298 -18.91 4.07 -20.97
C LEU A 298 -20.26 4.02 -21.69
N GLY A 299 -20.64 2.85 -22.20
CA GLY A 299 -21.88 2.64 -22.95
C GLY A 299 -22.76 1.55 -22.36
N ALA A 300 -24.07 1.76 -22.35
CA ALA A 300 -25.07 0.82 -21.90
C ALA A 300 -26.28 0.74 -22.86
N ASP A 301 -27.04 -0.34 -22.79
CA ASP A 301 -28.35 -0.44 -23.43
C ASP A 301 -29.43 0.32 -22.63
N ASN A 302 -30.66 0.36 -23.15
CA ASN A 302 -31.79 1.05 -22.52
C ASN A 302 -32.17 0.48 -21.13
N ASN A 303 -31.79 -0.74 -20.83
CA ASN A 303 -32.01 -1.39 -19.53
C ASN A 303 -30.86 -1.14 -18.56
N GLY A 304 -29.88 -0.31 -18.93
CA GLY A 304 -28.71 0.01 -18.13
C GLY A 304 -27.65 -1.09 -18.09
N LYS A 305 -27.70 -2.09 -19.00
CA LYS A 305 -26.68 -3.12 -19.08
C LYS A 305 -25.46 -2.58 -19.82
N LEU A 306 -24.28 -2.61 -19.17
CA LEU A 306 -23.01 -2.15 -19.73
C LEU A 306 -22.63 -2.99 -20.95
N LYS A 307 -22.30 -2.33 -22.07
CA LYS A 307 -21.95 -2.93 -23.35
C LYS A 307 -20.52 -2.69 -23.77
N ALA A 308 -20.02 -1.47 -23.53
CA ALA A 308 -18.68 -1.07 -23.93
C ALA A 308 -18.04 -0.14 -22.93
N ALA A 309 -16.71 -0.21 -22.84
CA ALA A 309 -15.89 0.79 -22.15
C ALA A 309 -14.57 1.02 -22.89
N GLU A 310 -14.17 2.28 -23.00
CA GLU A 310 -12.82 2.69 -23.42
C GLU A 310 -12.22 3.59 -22.35
N MET A 311 -10.97 3.31 -21.98
CA MET A 311 -10.30 3.96 -20.87
C MET A 311 -8.85 4.27 -21.22
N THR A 312 -8.41 5.48 -20.86
CA THR A 312 -7.00 5.90 -20.95
C THR A 312 -6.59 6.51 -19.62
N TYR A 313 -5.52 5.99 -19.04
CA TYR A 313 -4.94 6.47 -17.79
C TYR A 313 -3.52 6.94 -18.04
N LEU A 314 -3.24 8.21 -17.75
CA LEU A 314 -1.92 8.80 -17.69
C LEU A 314 -1.55 8.95 -16.22
N VAL A 315 -0.71 8.03 -15.73
CA VAL A 315 -0.28 7.99 -14.33
C VAL A 315 0.95 8.85 -14.15
N ASP A 316 0.89 9.85 -13.29
CA ASP A 316 2.04 10.67 -12.93
C ASP A 316 3.01 9.87 -12.06
N GLY A 317 4.05 9.36 -12.68
CA GLY A 317 5.15 8.65 -12.05
C GLY A 317 6.11 9.57 -11.30
N GLY A 318 6.09 10.86 -11.63
CA GLY A 318 7.08 11.82 -11.17
C GLY A 318 8.45 11.64 -11.83
N ALA A 319 9.48 12.16 -11.20
CA ALA A 319 10.83 12.23 -11.76
C ALA A 319 11.53 10.88 -11.93
N TYR A 320 11.09 9.83 -11.25
CA TYR A 320 11.67 8.49 -11.26
C TYR A 320 10.61 7.42 -11.27
N SER A 321 10.85 6.30 -11.96
CA SER A 321 9.85 5.25 -12.16
C SER A 321 9.40 4.60 -10.86
N ASN A 322 10.35 4.28 -9.97
CA ASN A 322 10.09 3.54 -8.74
C ASN A 322 9.11 2.35 -8.99
N ILE A 323 7.85 2.45 -8.55
CA ILE A 323 6.83 1.43 -8.81
C ILE A 323 5.68 1.92 -9.70
N SER A 324 5.79 3.10 -10.31
CA SER A 324 4.71 3.67 -11.15
C SER A 324 4.25 2.75 -12.29
N PRO A 325 5.13 1.91 -12.92
CA PRO A 325 4.66 0.89 -13.86
C PRO A 325 3.68 -0.12 -13.25
N ARG A 326 3.86 -0.48 -11.97
CA ARG A 326 2.91 -1.36 -11.27
C ARG A 326 1.61 -0.64 -10.90
N LEU A 327 1.65 0.68 -10.67
CA LEU A 327 0.45 1.50 -10.45
C LEU A 327 -0.43 1.51 -11.70
N ALA A 328 0.17 1.73 -12.88
CA ALA A 328 -0.53 1.66 -14.17
C ALA A 328 -1.09 0.24 -14.42
N LYS A 329 -0.31 -0.81 -14.14
CA LYS A 329 -0.77 -2.20 -14.26
C LYS A 329 -1.97 -2.49 -13.37
N ALA A 330 -1.97 -2.05 -12.12
CA ALA A 330 -3.07 -2.33 -11.18
C ALA A 330 -4.38 -1.69 -11.62
N ILE A 331 -4.34 -0.44 -12.15
CA ILE A 331 -5.51 0.19 -12.76
C ILE A 331 -6.02 -0.66 -13.93
N ALA A 332 -5.15 -1.03 -14.85
CA ALA A 332 -5.53 -1.75 -16.06
C ALA A 332 -6.15 -3.13 -15.74
N VAL A 333 -5.56 -3.88 -14.82
CA VAL A 333 -6.04 -5.21 -14.40
C VAL A 333 -7.47 -5.17 -13.86
N ASP A 334 -7.82 -4.11 -13.15
CA ASP A 334 -9.11 -3.95 -12.46
C ASP A 334 -10.02 -2.89 -13.08
N CYS A 335 -9.74 -2.46 -14.31
CA CYS A 335 -10.34 -1.29 -14.94
C CYS A 335 -11.86 -1.35 -15.19
N SER A 336 -12.50 -2.53 -15.14
CA SER A 336 -13.97 -2.62 -15.19
C SER A 336 -14.65 -2.22 -13.87
N GLY A 337 -13.89 -2.01 -12.79
CA GLY A 337 -14.48 -2.05 -11.45
C GLY A 337 -15.14 -3.42 -11.21
N PRO A 338 -15.98 -3.57 -10.20
CA PRO A 338 -16.65 -4.82 -9.90
C PRO A 338 -17.85 -5.10 -10.82
N TYR A 339 -17.73 -4.71 -12.11
CA TYR A 339 -18.79 -4.81 -13.09
C TYR A 339 -18.47 -5.77 -14.24
N ALA A 340 -19.50 -6.42 -14.75
CA ALA A 340 -19.40 -7.30 -15.91
C ALA A 340 -19.50 -6.49 -17.21
N ILE A 341 -18.35 -6.11 -17.78
CA ILE A 341 -18.26 -5.45 -19.09
C ILE A 341 -17.70 -6.45 -20.09
N GLU A 342 -18.44 -6.71 -21.17
CA GLU A 342 -18.05 -7.71 -22.16
C GLU A 342 -17.04 -7.19 -23.17
N ASN A 343 -17.18 -5.92 -23.58
CA ASN A 343 -16.32 -5.28 -24.57
C ASN A 343 -15.57 -4.10 -23.93
N LEU A 344 -14.25 -4.24 -23.78
CA LEU A 344 -13.46 -3.28 -23.00
C LEU A 344 -12.07 -3.10 -23.60
N SER A 345 -11.65 -1.83 -23.73
CA SER A 345 -10.30 -1.41 -24.07
C SER A 345 -9.76 -0.46 -22.97
N CYS A 346 -8.57 -0.75 -22.48
CA CYS A 346 -7.90 0.13 -21.52
C CYS A 346 -6.43 0.24 -21.86
N ASP A 347 -5.91 1.48 -21.88
CA ASP A 347 -4.50 1.81 -21.99
C ASP A 347 -4.09 2.60 -20.71
N ALA A 348 -3.18 2.05 -19.92
CA ALA A 348 -2.65 2.70 -18.74
C ALA A 348 -1.13 2.92 -18.90
N MET A 349 -0.72 4.17 -18.80
CA MET A 349 0.66 4.60 -19.05
C MET A 349 1.26 5.22 -17.79
N SER A 350 2.48 4.83 -17.46
CA SER A 350 3.30 5.47 -16.44
C SER A 350 4.20 6.51 -17.09
N ILE A 351 4.12 7.76 -16.63
CA ILE A 351 4.67 8.95 -17.27
C ILE A 351 5.65 9.64 -16.33
N TYR A 352 6.82 10.03 -16.82
CA TYR A 352 7.75 10.89 -16.10
C TYR A 352 7.33 12.36 -16.17
N THR A 353 7.45 13.05 -15.04
CA THR A 353 7.26 14.51 -14.90
C THR A 353 8.33 15.09 -13.98
N ASN A 354 8.39 16.40 -13.80
CA ASN A 354 9.28 17.03 -12.80
C ASN A 354 8.66 17.13 -11.40
N HIS A 355 7.69 16.26 -11.10
CA HIS A 355 7.10 16.12 -9.77
C HIS A 355 7.86 15.13 -8.89
N SER A 356 7.58 15.12 -7.59
CA SER A 356 8.04 14.05 -6.69
C SER A 356 7.62 12.70 -7.24
N TYR A 357 8.52 11.70 -7.16
CA TYR A 357 8.24 10.40 -7.74
C TYR A 357 7.20 9.61 -6.93
N SER A 358 6.38 8.85 -7.62
CA SER A 358 5.26 8.15 -7.01
C SER A 358 5.66 6.78 -6.43
N THR A 359 4.94 6.37 -5.39
CA THR A 359 5.05 5.05 -4.77
C THR A 359 3.66 4.51 -4.42
N SER A 360 3.61 3.33 -3.78
CA SER A 360 2.34 2.81 -3.27
C SER A 360 1.74 3.75 -2.24
N PHE A 361 0.45 3.97 -2.36
CA PHE A 361 -0.37 4.63 -1.35
C PHE A 361 -1.51 3.70 -1.01
N ARG A 362 -2.01 3.70 0.21
CA ARG A 362 -3.11 2.83 0.67
C ARG A 362 -4.22 2.75 -0.38
N GLY A 363 -4.63 1.52 -0.76
CA GLY A 363 -5.54 1.30 -1.89
C GLY A 363 -4.84 1.16 -3.24
N PHE A 364 -3.53 1.43 -3.29
CA PHE A 364 -2.70 1.44 -4.49
C PHE A 364 -3.22 2.50 -5.47
N SER A 365 -3.51 2.19 -6.72
CA SER A 365 -4.11 3.13 -7.69
C SER A 365 -5.64 2.97 -7.82
N HIS A 366 -6.25 2.06 -7.02
CA HIS A 366 -7.68 1.73 -7.18
C HIS A 366 -8.62 2.85 -6.73
N ALA A 367 -8.20 3.71 -5.79
CA ALA A 367 -9.04 4.86 -5.39
C ALA A 367 -9.24 5.84 -6.54
N SER A 368 -8.18 6.09 -7.32
CA SER A 368 -8.22 6.93 -8.53
C SER A 368 -9.12 6.33 -9.60
N HIS A 369 -8.96 5.04 -9.86
CA HIS A 369 -9.82 4.33 -10.81
C HIS A 369 -11.29 4.33 -10.37
N ALA A 370 -11.56 4.01 -9.10
CA ALA A 370 -12.92 3.98 -8.56
C ALA A 370 -13.58 5.36 -8.64
N PHE A 371 -12.88 6.45 -8.31
CA PHE A 371 -13.41 7.79 -8.47
C PHE A 371 -13.91 8.03 -9.90
N CYS A 372 -13.06 7.82 -10.90
CA CYS A 372 -13.40 8.10 -12.29
C CYS A 372 -14.56 7.25 -12.81
N LEU A 373 -14.51 5.94 -12.59
CA LEU A 373 -15.54 5.02 -13.07
C LEU A 373 -16.88 5.26 -12.38
N GLU A 374 -16.88 5.43 -11.07
CA GLU A 374 -18.10 5.57 -10.27
C GLU A 374 -18.81 6.91 -10.49
N ARG A 375 -18.07 7.96 -10.88
CA ARG A 375 -18.65 9.19 -11.41
C ARG A 375 -19.45 8.96 -12.69
N LEU A 376 -18.92 8.14 -13.61
CA LEU A 376 -19.61 7.80 -14.85
C LEU A 376 -20.78 6.85 -14.62
N MET A 377 -20.71 5.96 -13.65
CA MET A 377 -21.85 5.10 -13.26
C MET A 377 -23.03 5.97 -12.78
N ASP A 378 -22.79 7.01 -11.98
CA ASP A 378 -23.86 7.94 -11.56
C ASP A 378 -24.39 8.78 -12.71
N LYS A 379 -23.51 9.29 -13.60
CA LYS A 379 -23.95 9.99 -14.83
C LYS A 379 -24.83 9.11 -15.70
N LEU A 380 -24.46 7.84 -15.83
CA LEU A 380 -25.23 6.84 -16.61
C LEU A 380 -26.58 6.57 -15.96
N ALA A 381 -26.62 6.39 -14.63
CA ALA A 381 -27.87 6.22 -13.89
C ALA A 381 -28.81 7.41 -14.09
N LEU A 382 -28.30 8.65 -13.99
CA LEU A 382 -29.07 9.86 -14.21
C LEU A 382 -29.65 9.92 -15.63
N LYS A 383 -28.84 9.64 -16.67
CA LYS A 383 -29.30 9.63 -18.07
C LYS A 383 -30.35 8.57 -18.35
N LEU A 384 -30.30 7.44 -17.66
CA LEU A 384 -31.26 6.35 -17.78
C LEU A 384 -32.52 6.55 -16.92
N GLY A 385 -32.55 7.56 -16.01
CA GLY A 385 -33.58 7.69 -15.01
C GLY A 385 -33.64 6.51 -14.03
N MET A 386 -32.52 5.85 -13.78
CA MET A 386 -32.41 4.64 -12.95
C MET A 386 -31.77 4.97 -11.60
N ASP A 387 -32.23 4.28 -10.56
CA ASP A 387 -31.59 4.39 -9.24
C ASP A 387 -30.11 3.96 -9.32
N PRO A 388 -29.16 4.73 -8.74
CA PRO A 388 -27.73 4.43 -8.80
C PRO A 388 -27.33 3.08 -8.22
N ILE A 389 -28.00 2.63 -7.14
CA ILE A 389 -27.78 1.30 -6.56
C ILE A 389 -28.27 0.22 -7.50
N GLN A 390 -29.46 0.40 -8.08
CA GLN A 390 -30.04 -0.57 -8.98
C GLN A 390 -29.21 -0.76 -10.25
N LEU A 391 -28.65 0.32 -10.81
CA LEU A 391 -27.73 0.24 -11.95
C LEU A 391 -26.51 -0.61 -11.61
N ARG A 392 -25.93 -0.45 -10.41
CA ARG A 392 -24.77 -1.21 -9.94
C ARG A 392 -25.11 -2.69 -9.71
N ILE A 393 -26.26 -2.98 -9.11
CA ILE A 393 -26.75 -4.35 -8.93
C ILE A 393 -26.94 -5.04 -10.30
N ASN A 394 -27.55 -4.37 -11.26
CA ASN A 394 -27.79 -4.91 -12.60
C ASN A 394 -26.48 -5.31 -13.32
N ASN A 395 -25.38 -4.63 -13.01
CA ASN A 395 -24.10 -4.80 -13.66
C ASN A 395 -23.04 -5.50 -12.80
N ALA A 396 -23.36 -5.87 -11.56
CA ALA A 396 -22.43 -6.54 -10.66
C ALA A 396 -21.80 -7.77 -11.35
N ILE A 397 -20.48 -7.92 -11.19
CA ILE A 397 -19.79 -9.09 -11.72
C ILE A 397 -20.20 -10.33 -10.92
N THR A 398 -20.55 -11.40 -11.59
CA THR A 398 -21.07 -12.63 -10.99
C THR A 398 -20.27 -13.84 -11.45
N VAL A 399 -20.45 -14.96 -10.76
CA VAL A 399 -19.85 -16.26 -11.10
C VAL A 399 -20.11 -16.62 -12.57
N GLY A 400 -19.08 -17.06 -13.28
CA GLY A 400 -19.13 -17.42 -14.69
C GLY A 400 -18.73 -16.29 -15.65
N LYS A 401 -18.80 -15.02 -15.22
CA LYS A 401 -18.26 -13.87 -15.98
C LYS A 401 -16.73 -13.85 -15.92
N THR A 402 -16.11 -12.94 -16.66
CA THR A 402 -14.64 -12.78 -16.68
C THR A 402 -14.22 -11.38 -16.31
N SER A 403 -13.06 -11.26 -15.65
CA SER A 403 -12.37 -10.00 -15.36
C SER A 403 -11.92 -9.28 -16.64
N PRO A 404 -11.37 -8.05 -16.56
CA PRO A 404 -10.72 -7.39 -17.70
C PRO A 404 -9.59 -8.23 -18.31
N THR A 405 -8.81 -8.93 -17.49
CA THR A 405 -7.74 -9.84 -17.91
C THR A 405 -8.22 -11.25 -18.28
N GLN A 406 -9.52 -11.43 -18.45
CA GLN A 406 -10.21 -12.64 -18.88
C GLN A 406 -10.11 -13.84 -17.92
N VAL A 407 -9.80 -13.59 -16.66
CA VAL A 407 -9.87 -14.61 -15.61
C VAL A 407 -11.33 -14.87 -15.26
N LYS A 408 -11.72 -16.15 -15.27
CA LYS A 408 -13.09 -16.58 -14.92
C LYS A 408 -13.38 -16.33 -13.44
N ILE A 409 -14.51 -15.67 -13.16
CA ILE A 409 -15.01 -15.43 -11.82
C ILE A 409 -15.65 -16.69 -11.26
N THR A 410 -15.30 -17.01 -10.01
CA THR A 410 -15.81 -18.15 -9.23
C THR A 410 -16.26 -17.67 -7.86
N LYS A 411 -16.98 -18.51 -7.12
CA LYS A 411 -17.37 -18.20 -5.72
C LYS A 411 -16.14 -17.97 -4.82
N SER A 412 -15.02 -18.66 -5.10
CA SER A 412 -13.82 -18.59 -4.29
C SER A 412 -12.97 -17.35 -4.57
N ASN A 413 -12.84 -16.93 -5.85
CA ASN A 413 -11.90 -15.85 -6.20
C ASN A 413 -12.54 -14.45 -6.22
N SER A 414 -13.83 -14.33 -5.96
CA SER A 414 -14.54 -13.06 -5.88
C SER A 414 -15.53 -13.07 -4.70
N GLY A 415 -15.93 -11.90 -4.22
CA GLY A 415 -16.97 -11.73 -3.21
C GLY A 415 -18.36 -11.53 -3.82
N ASP A 416 -19.33 -11.14 -2.98
CA ASP A 416 -20.72 -10.86 -3.34
C ASP A 416 -21.03 -9.35 -3.24
N LEU A 417 -20.94 -8.66 -4.38
CA LEU A 417 -21.23 -7.22 -4.45
C LEU A 417 -22.70 -6.90 -4.18
N VAL A 418 -23.63 -7.77 -4.64
CA VAL A 418 -25.07 -7.54 -4.49
C VAL A 418 -25.42 -7.50 -3.01
N SER A 419 -24.95 -8.48 -2.24
CA SER A 419 -25.13 -8.50 -0.78
C SER A 419 -24.50 -7.27 -0.09
N CYS A 420 -23.35 -6.79 -0.56
CA CYS A 420 -22.74 -5.57 -0.04
C CYS A 420 -23.63 -4.34 -0.30
N LEU A 421 -24.18 -4.21 -1.52
CA LEU A 421 -25.06 -3.10 -1.90
C LEU A 421 -26.38 -3.10 -1.14
N GLU A 422 -27.01 -4.26 -0.95
CA GLU A 422 -28.27 -4.37 -0.21
C GLU A 422 -28.09 -4.01 1.28
N LYS A 423 -27.00 -4.42 1.93
CA LYS A 423 -26.66 -3.98 3.28
C LYS A 423 -26.39 -2.48 3.34
N LEU A 424 -25.61 -1.94 2.37
CA LEU A 424 -25.27 -0.51 2.33
C LEU A 424 -26.54 0.36 2.14
N LYS A 425 -27.51 -0.11 1.33
CA LYS A 425 -28.81 0.49 1.14
C LYS A 425 -29.58 0.66 2.46
N GLN A 426 -29.53 -0.34 3.33
CA GLN A 426 -30.15 -0.30 4.67
C GLN A 426 -29.40 0.68 5.58
N ILE A 427 -28.07 0.60 5.67
CA ILE A 427 -27.22 1.47 6.53
C ILE A 427 -27.41 2.95 6.18
N MET A 428 -27.59 3.26 4.90
CA MET A 428 -27.74 4.62 4.41
C MET A 428 -29.20 5.12 4.39
N ASN A 429 -30.17 4.34 4.86
CA ASN A 429 -31.59 4.67 4.77
C ASN A 429 -31.95 5.17 3.36
N TRP A 430 -31.61 4.38 2.35
CA TRP A 430 -31.69 4.78 0.94
C TRP A 430 -33.13 5.06 0.47
N GLN A 431 -34.14 4.45 1.12
CA GLN A 431 -35.56 4.68 0.84
C GLN A 431 -36.04 6.11 1.11
N GLU A 432 -35.33 6.87 1.94
CA GLU A 432 -35.62 8.31 2.18
C GLU A 432 -35.24 9.21 1.00
N GLY A 433 -34.59 8.61 -0.02
CA GLY A 433 -33.97 9.33 -1.14
C GLY A 433 -32.50 9.66 -0.90
N ASN A 434 -31.81 9.95 -1.99
CA ASN A 434 -30.39 10.33 -1.96
C ASN A 434 -30.18 11.86 -1.97
N LYS A 435 -31.25 12.67 -2.04
CA LYS A 435 -31.23 14.12 -1.93
C LYS A 435 -32.40 14.60 -1.09
N ILE A 436 -32.11 15.28 0.01
CA ILE A 436 -33.10 15.79 0.99
C ILE A 436 -32.84 17.27 1.19
N GLU A 437 -33.80 18.10 0.81
CA GLU A 437 -33.73 19.52 1.10
C GLU A 437 -33.91 19.79 2.59
N LEU A 438 -33.05 20.62 3.14
CA LEU A 438 -33.03 21.00 4.55
C LEU A 438 -33.44 22.49 4.66
N ASP A 439 -33.75 22.91 5.89
CA ASP A 439 -33.99 24.34 6.16
C ASP A 439 -32.71 25.15 5.92
N ASN A 440 -32.89 26.47 5.72
CA ASN A 440 -31.81 27.46 5.57
C ASN A 440 -30.90 27.28 4.33
N GLY A 441 -31.42 26.77 3.22
CA GLY A 441 -30.68 26.66 1.96
C GLY A 441 -29.66 25.55 1.91
N LYS A 442 -29.70 24.63 2.86
CA LYS A 442 -28.84 23.43 2.87
C LYS A 442 -29.51 22.23 2.22
N VAL A 443 -28.70 21.30 1.76
CA VAL A 443 -29.15 20.02 1.20
C VAL A 443 -28.30 18.89 1.74
N ARG A 444 -28.96 17.81 2.11
CA ARG A 444 -28.27 16.55 2.48
C ARG A 444 -28.30 15.60 1.31
N THR A 445 -27.15 15.06 0.95
CA THR A 445 -27.04 14.12 -0.17
C THR A 445 -26.21 12.91 0.20
N LYS A 446 -26.55 11.79 -0.44
CA LYS A 446 -25.89 10.50 -0.29
C LYS A 446 -25.31 10.10 -1.65
N GLY A 447 -24.00 9.88 -1.71
CA GLY A 447 -23.32 9.32 -2.88
C GLY A 447 -22.82 7.93 -2.58
N ILE A 448 -22.75 7.10 -3.62
CA ILE A 448 -22.35 5.70 -3.53
C ILE A 448 -21.23 5.41 -4.52
N SER A 449 -20.38 4.45 -4.18
CA SER A 449 -19.31 3.94 -5.03
C SER A 449 -19.06 2.47 -4.71
N CYS A 450 -18.86 1.65 -5.75
CA CYS A 450 -18.41 0.29 -5.60
C CYS A 450 -16.91 0.18 -5.88
N PHE A 451 -16.31 -0.86 -5.36
CA PHE A 451 -14.90 -1.13 -5.61
C PHE A 451 -14.61 -2.62 -5.64
N TRP A 452 -13.60 -2.97 -6.36
CA TRP A 452 -12.86 -4.21 -6.16
C TRP A 452 -11.37 -3.96 -6.25
N LYS A 453 -10.59 -4.88 -5.74
CA LYS A 453 -9.14 -4.79 -5.79
C LYS A 453 -8.53 -6.18 -5.85
N THR A 454 -7.66 -6.40 -6.82
CA THR A 454 -6.68 -7.48 -6.76
C THR A 454 -5.56 -7.12 -5.80
N SER A 455 -4.90 -8.13 -5.26
CA SER A 455 -3.65 -7.96 -4.53
C SER A 455 -2.51 -8.48 -5.39
N ASP A 456 -2.08 -7.64 -6.34
CA ASP A 456 -0.99 -7.98 -7.29
C ASP A 456 0.32 -8.26 -6.53
N SER A 457 0.98 -9.33 -6.89
CA SER A 457 2.28 -9.73 -6.37
C SER A 457 3.12 -10.37 -7.48
N PRO A 458 4.45 -10.43 -7.34
CA PRO A 458 5.26 -11.29 -8.17
C PRO A 458 4.80 -12.74 -8.09
N THR A 459 5.01 -13.49 -9.16
CA THR A 459 4.60 -14.90 -9.25
C THR A 459 5.36 -15.83 -8.32
N ASP A 460 6.48 -15.36 -7.74
CA ASP A 460 7.37 -16.02 -6.80
C ASP A 460 7.35 -15.42 -5.39
N ALA A 461 6.43 -14.48 -5.13
CA ALA A 461 6.31 -13.89 -3.79
C ALA A 461 6.10 -14.97 -2.73
N SER A 462 6.87 -14.91 -1.65
CA SER A 462 6.93 -15.97 -0.65
C SER A 462 6.90 -15.44 0.79
N SER A 463 6.56 -16.32 1.73
CA SER A 463 6.60 -16.07 3.18
C SER A 463 7.02 -17.32 3.93
N GLY A 464 7.91 -17.15 4.90
CA GLY A 464 8.33 -18.20 5.83
C GLY A 464 7.81 -17.95 7.25
N VAL A 465 7.64 -19.02 8.02
CA VAL A 465 7.30 -19.00 9.44
C VAL A 465 8.10 -20.08 10.17
N LEU A 466 8.59 -19.73 11.36
CA LEU A 466 9.21 -20.63 12.30
C LEU A 466 8.46 -20.58 13.63
N LEU A 467 8.08 -21.75 14.14
CA LEU A 467 7.43 -21.92 15.44
C LEU A 467 8.36 -22.68 16.38
N THR A 468 8.62 -22.13 17.56
CA THR A 468 9.43 -22.77 18.59
C THR A 468 8.67 -22.83 19.91
N PHE A 469 8.91 -23.87 20.70
CA PHE A 469 8.31 -23.97 22.03
C PHE A 469 9.20 -23.33 23.10
N ASN A 470 8.58 -22.82 24.15
CA ASN A 470 9.18 -22.57 25.45
C ASN A 470 8.96 -23.78 26.37
N SER A 471 9.70 -23.85 27.46
CA SER A 471 9.62 -24.97 28.42
C SER A 471 8.24 -25.09 29.13
N ASP A 472 7.44 -24.03 29.12
CA ASP A 472 6.06 -24.05 29.64
C ASP A 472 5.03 -24.52 28.61
N GLY A 473 5.47 -24.92 27.41
CA GLY A 473 4.61 -25.35 26.30
C GLY A 473 3.99 -24.17 25.51
N SER A 474 4.32 -22.92 25.82
CA SER A 474 3.95 -21.79 24.99
C SER A 474 4.75 -21.75 23.69
N ILE A 475 4.20 -21.11 22.65
CA ILE A 475 4.80 -21.08 21.30
C ILE A 475 5.29 -19.67 20.98
N ASN A 476 6.51 -19.56 20.44
CA ASN A 476 7.02 -18.36 19.81
C ASN A 476 6.77 -18.44 18.29
N LEU A 477 6.06 -17.43 17.73
CA LEU A 477 5.82 -17.27 16.31
C LEU A 477 6.81 -16.26 15.75
N ASN A 478 7.71 -16.68 14.89
CA ASN A 478 8.66 -15.83 14.17
C ASN A 478 8.35 -15.84 12.67
N CYS A 479 8.21 -14.63 12.08
CA CYS A 479 7.96 -14.41 10.65
C CYS A 479 8.52 -13.08 10.21
N GLY A 480 8.72 -12.88 8.91
CA GLY A 480 9.25 -11.64 8.34
C GLY A 480 8.21 -10.52 8.13
N VAL A 481 6.96 -10.70 8.57
CA VAL A 481 5.91 -9.65 8.47
C VAL A 481 6.21 -8.51 9.44
N VAL A 482 6.29 -7.30 8.93
CA VAL A 482 6.48 -6.08 9.75
C VAL A 482 5.15 -5.64 10.34
N GLU A 483 5.11 -5.27 11.62
CA GLU A 483 3.90 -4.66 12.22
C GLU A 483 3.90 -3.15 11.98
N ILE A 484 3.05 -2.72 11.05
CA ILE A 484 2.91 -1.33 10.61
C ILE A 484 1.60 -0.66 11.10
N GLY A 485 0.89 -1.34 12.02
CA GLY A 485 -0.34 -0.86 12.63
C GLY A 485 -1.62 -1.67 12.38
N PRO A 486 -1.72 -2.59 11.37
CA PRO A 486 -2.95 -3.34 11.09
C PRO A 486 -3.27 -4.41 12.14
N GLY A 487 -2.29 -4.84 12.95
CA GLY A 487 -2.45 -5.99 13.84
C GLY A 487 -2.23 -7.32 13.12
N SER A 488 -1.42 -7.32 12.07
CA SER A 488 -1.11 -8.54 11.29
C SER A 488 -0.52 -9.64 12.17
N LYS A 489 0.35 -9.29 13.08
CA LYS A 489 0.97 -10.23 14.04
C LYS A 489 -0.07 -10.87 14.96
N THR A 490 -1.07 -10.12 15.42
CA THR A 490 -2.20 -10.64 16.21
C THR A 490 -3.07 -11.58 15.39
N THR A 491 -3.36 -11.22 14.13
CA THR A 491 -4.12 -12.07 13.21
C THR A 491 -3.42 -13.41 12.94
N LEU A 492 -2.09 -13.40 12.75
CA LEU A 492 -1.32 -14.63 12.60
C LEU A 492 -1.33 -15.50 13.87
N ALA A 493 -1.30 -14.87 15.05
CA ALA A 493 -1.47 -15.60 16.31
C ALA A 493 -2.87 -16.22 16.44
N GLN A 494 -3.94 -15.55 15.98
CA GLN A 494 -5.30 -16.12 15.96
C GLN A 494 -5.37 -17.35 15.03
N ILE A 495 -4.77 -17.27 13.83
CA ILE A 495 -4.70 -18.40 12.89
C ILE A 495 -3.98 -19.60 13.52
N LEU A 496 -2.84 -19.34 14.20
CA LEU A 496 -2.08 -20.40 14.89
C LEU A 496 -2.87 -20.99 16.06
N ALA A 497 -3.49 -20.14 16.90
CA ALA A 497 -4.28 -20.56 18.05
C ALA A 497 -5.46 -21.46 17.65
N GLU A 498 -6.15 -21.11 16.56
CA GLU A 498 -7.24 -21.92 16.00
C GLU A 498 -6.72 -23.28 15.50
N LYS A 499 -5.62 -23.31 14.74
CA LYS A 499 -5.06 -24.56 14.19
C LYS A 499 -4.55 -25.49 15.28
N MET A 500 -3.89 -24.94 16.30
CA MET A 500 -3.33 -25.70 17.44
C MET A 500 -4.38 -25.99 18.52
N LYS A 501 -5.61 -25.45 18.40
CA LYS A 501 -6.67 -25.54 19.40
C LYS A 501 -6.19 -25.12 20.81
N MET A 502 -5.43 -24.01 20.90
CA MET A 502 -4.79 -23.56 22.13
C MET A 502 -5.12 -22.10 22.48
N PRO A 503 -4.98 -21.69 23.76
CA PRO A 503 -5.22 -20.31 24.16
C PRO A 503 -4.23 -19.33 23.47
N ILE A 504 -4.76 -18.23 22.92
CA ILE A 504 -3.94 -17.23 22.19
C ILE A 504 -2.91 -16.50 23.07
N ASN A 505 -3.14 -16.42 24.38
CA ASN A 505 -2.20 -15.85 25.34
C ASN A 505 -0.94 -16.71 25.53
N LYS A 506 -0.96 -17.97 25.09
CA LYS A 506 0.18 -18.90 25.06
C LYS A 506 0.96 -18.85 23.75
N ILE A 507 0.64 -17.92 22.87
CA ILE A 507 1.40 -17.64 21.64
C ILE A 507 2.08 -16.29 21.78
N ASN A 508 3.40 -16.30 21.82
CA ASN A 508 4.24 -15.10 21.79
C ASN A 508 4.60 -14.79 20.34
N VAL A 509 4.48 -13.55 19.92
CA VAL A 509 4.83 -13.14 18.56
C VAL A 509 6.07 -12.27 18.59
N VAL A 510 7.10 -12.66 17.81
CA VAL A 510 8.31 -11.84 17.66
C VAL A 510 7.94 -10.59 16.88
N MET A 511 7.96 -9.41 17.53
CA MET A 511 7.51 -8.14 16.91
C MET A 511 8.55 -7.55 15.98
N ASN A 512 9.82 -7.54 16.39
CA ASN A 512 10.92 -6.96 15.62
C ASN A 512 11.36 -7.92 14.54
N ILE A 513 11.72 -7.39 13.38
CA ILE A 513 12.31 -8.14 12.27
C ILE A 513 13.83 -7.98 12.30
N ASN A 514 14.50 -9.10 12.17
CA ASN A 514 15.94 -9.18 11.89
C ASN A 514 16.13 -10.10 10.69
N THR A 515 16.63 -9.59 9.58
CA THR A 515 16.77 -10.36 8.34
C THR A 515 17.79 -11.48 8.40
N GLN A 516 18.54 -11.61 9.49
CA GLN A 516 19.45 -12.74 9.74
C GLN A 516 18.70 -13.93 10.39
N THR A 517 17.71 -13.65 11.24
CA THR A 517 17.04 -14.68 12.05
C THR A 517 15.53 -14.80 11.76
N SER A 518 14.89 -13.81 11.20
CA SER A 518 13.49 -13.89 10.81
C SER A 518 13.35 -14.60 9.46
N PRO A 519 12.42 -15.55 9.31
CA PRO A 519 12.10 -16.13 8.02
C PRO A 519 11.70 -15.07 6.98
N THR A 520 12.15 -15.25 5.75
CA THR A 520 11.87 -14.29 4.66
C THR A 520 10.38 -14.10 4.44
N HIS A 521 9.97 -12.84 4.25
CA HIS A 521 8.66 -12.43 3.78
C HIS A 521 8.84 -11.43 2.64
N TRP A 522 8.11 -11.62 1.53
CA TRP A 522 8.27 -10.79 0.33
C TRP A 522 8.23 -9.30 0.66
N LYS A 523 7.09 -8.80 1.15
CA LYS A 523 6.87 -7.41 1.58
C LYS A 523 5.60 -7.32 2.44
N THR A 524 5.53 -6.40 3.38
CA THR A 524 4.30 -6.10 4.11
C THR A 524 3.50 -5.03 3.36
N VAL A 525 2.88 -5.42 2.26
CA VAL A 525 2.12 -4.57 1.32
C VAL A 525 0.92 -5.32 0.73
N ALA A 526 0.12 -4.65 -0.09
CA ALA A 526 -0.95 -5.21 -0.93
C ALA A 526 -2.03 -5.98 -0.15
N SER A 527 -2.14 -5.79 1.16
CA SER A 527 -3.04 -6.55 2.06
C SER A 527 -2.83 -8.07 1.99
N MET A 528 -1.60 -8.53 1.68
CA MET A 528 -1.28 -9.94 1.43
C MET A 528 -0.64 -10.67 2.62
N SER A 529 -0.31 -9.97 3.72
CA SER A 529 0.38 -10.58 4.86
C SER A 529 -0.40 -11.74 5.46
N THR A 530 -1.72 -11.60 5.66
CA THR A 530 -2.57 -12.68 6.17
C THR A 530 -2.67 -13.85 5.19
N TYR A 531 -2.78 -13.56 3.88
CA TYR A 531 -2.83 -14.61 2.85
C TYR A 531 -1.55 -15.43 2.81
N MET A 532 -0.39 -14.78 2.69
CA MET A 532 0.89 -15.45 2.53
C MET A 532 1.44 -16.01 3.84
N ALA A 533 1.61 -15.16 4.86
CA ALA A 533 2.17 -15.57 6.14
C ALA A 533 1.18 -16.44 6.93
N GLY A 534 -0.13 -16.20 6.84
CA GLY A 534 -1.15 -17.07 7.43
C GLY A 534 -1.13 -18.47 6.83
N SER A 535 -0.94 -18.60 5.50
CA SER A 535 -0.75 -19.91 4.86
C SER A 535 0.54 -20.59 5.33
N ALA A 536 1.62 -19.83 5.52
CA ALA A 536 2.87 -20.38 6.08
C ALA A 536 2.70 -20.79 7.56
N VAL A 537 1.91 -20.04 8.36
CA VAL A 537 1.54 -20.41 9.75
C VAL A 537 0.80 -21.73 9.78
N LEU A 538 -0.18 -21.95 8.91
CA LEU A 538 -0.94 -23.21 8.85
C LEU A 538 -0.01 -24.39 8.56
N ARG A 539 0.91 -24.25 7.59
CA ARG A 539 1.90 -25.29 7.26
C ARG A 539 2.89 -25.56 8.41
N ALA A 540 3.34 -24.49 9.08
CA ALA A 540 4.21 -24.62 10.25
C ALA A 540 3.50 -25.31 11.41
N ALA A 541 2.20 -25.02 11.63
CA ALA A 541 1.39 -25.68 12.62
C ALA A 541 1.15 -27.16 12.28
N GLU A 542 0.94 -27.51 11.01
CA GLU A 542 0.81 -28.90 10.55
C GLU A 542 2.09 -29.70 10.79
N ASP A 543 3.24 -29.11 10.47
CA ASP A 543 4.55 -29.72 10.77
C ASP A 543 4.73 -29.95 12.29
N LEU A 544 4.36 -28.94 13.09
CA LEU A 544 4.40 -29.02 14.55
C LEU A 544 3.49 -30.13 15.11
N ILE A 545 2.24 -30.18 14.65
CA ILE A 545 1.25 -31.20 15.05
C ILE A 545 1.78 -32.61 14.72
N MET A 546 2.34 -32.78 13.52
CA MET A 546 2.90 -34.07 13.12
C MET A 546 4.05 -34.52 14.05
N GLN A 547 4.97 -33.63 14.40
CA GLN A 547 6.08 -33.90 15.32
C GLN A 547 5.58 -34.22 16.74
N LEU A 548 4.64 -33.41 17.26
CA LEU A 548 4.02 -33.63 18.57
C LEU A 548 3.34 -35.01 18.65
N LYS A 549 2.55 -35.38 17.64
CA LYS A 549 1.87 -36.68 17.59
C LYS A 549 2.88 -37.84 17.52
N LYS A 550 3.94 -37.72 16.73
CA LYS A 550 4.98 -38.73 16.66
C LYS A 550 5.72 -38.92 17.99
N ALA A 551 6.08 -37.84 18.68
CA ALA A 551 6.75 -37.91 19.97
C ALA A 551 5.81 -38.50 21.06
N ALA A 552 4.56 -38.08 21.10
CA ALA A 552 3.57 -38.59 22.03
C ALA A 552 3.20 -40.07 21.76
N ALA A 553 3.17 -40.52 20.51
CA ALA A 553 2.91 -41.91 20.15
C ALA A 553 3.95 -42.88 20.75
N VAL A 554 5.22 -42.49 20.75
CA VAL A 554 6.30 -43.24 21.40
C VAL A 554 6.09 -43.28 22.91
N ALA A 555 5.81 -42.15 23.53
CA ALA A 555 5.64 -42.02 24.97
C ALA A 555 4.38 -42.76 25.48
N LEU A 556 3.27 -42.69 24.75
CA LEU A 556 2.00 -43.35 25.08
C LEU A 556 1.88 -44.81 24.58
N LYS A 557 2.83 -45.24 23.74
CA LYS A 557 2.88 -46.58 23.10
C LYS A 557 1.62 -46.87 22.27
N CYS A 558 1.20 -45.90 21.45
CA CYS A 558 0.06 -46.01 20.55
C CYS A 558 0.41 -45.50 19.14
N SER A 559 -0.53 -45.61 18.19
CA SER A 559 -0.34 -45.01 16.84
C SER A 559 -0.42 -43.50 16.90
N SER A 560 0.38 -42.78 16.11
CA SER A 560 0.25 -41.35 15.96
C SER A 560 -1.08 -40.92 15.30
N GLU A 561 -1.77 -41.81 14.58
CA GLU A 561 -3.06 -41.57 13.95
C GLU A 561 -4.18 -41.54 14.98
N ASP A 562 -4.04 -42.24 16.10
CA ASP A 562 -5.00 -42.28 17.19
C ASP A 562 -4.93 -41.04 18.09
N LEU A 563 -3.99 -40.13 17.83
CA LEU A 563 -3.75 -38.93 18.64
C LEU A 563 -4.31 -37.66 17.98
N ASP A 564 -4.74 -36.70 18.80
CA ASP A 564 -5.01 -35.32 18.37
C ASP A 564 -4.37 -34.30 19.34
N VAL A 565 -4.34 -33.04 18.94
CA VAL A 565 -3.76 -31.94 19.74
C VAL A 565 -4.84 -30.95 20.16
N GLY A 566 -4.73 -30.39 21.35
CA GLY A 566 -5.62 -29.34 21.84
C GLY A 566 -5.35 -29.01 23.31
N ASN A 567 -5.70 -27.81 23.73
CA ASN A 567 -5.51 -27.33 25.10
C ASN A 567 -4.08 -27.55 25.64
N MET A 568 -3.07 -27.31 24.78
CA MET A 568 -1.63 -27.48 25.11
C MET A 568 -1.23 -28.93 25.49
N ARG A 569 -1.91 -29.92 24.93
CA ARG A 569 -1.61 -31.35 25.14
C ARG A 569 -1.83 -32.16 23.86
N VAL A 570 -1.21 -33.32 23.81
CA VAL A 570 -1.50 -34.39 22.85
C VAL A 570 -2.25 -35.49 23.58
N PHE A 571 -3.38 -35.92 23.06
CA PHE A 571 -4.29 -36.84 23.72
C PHE A 571 -4.79 -37.93 22.76
N LEU A 572 -5.21 -39.07 23.35
CA LEU A 572 -5.80 -40.16 22.58
C LEU A 572 -7.24 -39.82 22.18
N ASN A 573 -7.58 -40.01 20.89
CA ASN A 573 -8.93 -39.64 20.38
C ASN A 573 -10.06 -40.37 21.06
N GLU A 574 -9.87 -41.67 21.35
CA GLU A 574 -10.91 -42.51 22.02
C GLU A 574 -10.99 -42.25 23.53
N ASP A 575 -9.89 -41.78 24.14
CA ASP A 575 -9.85 -41.44 25.57
C ASP A 575 -9.04 -40.15 25.79
N PRO A 576 -9.66 -38.96 25.71
CA PRO A 576 -8.99 -37.68 25.92
C PRO A 576 -8.42 -37.45 27.33
N THR A 577 -8.68 -38.33 28.28
CA THR A 577 -8.08 -38.32 29.64
C THR A 577 -6.63 -38.86 29.60
N THR A 578 -6.31 -39.68 28.60
CA THR A 578 -4.96 -40.17 28.34
C THR A 578 -4.23 -39.15 27.44
N TYR A 579 -3.33 -38.39 28.02
CA TYR A 579 -2.64 -37.31 27.33
C TYR A 579 -1.21 -37.06 27.87
N ILE A 580 -0.41 -36.33 27.07
CA ILE A 580 0.84 -35.71 27.50
C ILE A 580 0.75 -34.22 27.25
N SER A 581 1.17 -33.39 28.23
CA SER A 581 1.19 -31.95 28.06
C SER A 581 2.32 -31.52 27.09
N PHE A 582 2.15 -30.40 26.40
CA PHE A 582 3.25 -29.83 25.58
C PHE A 582 4.50 -29.57 26.43
N LYS A 583 4.33 -29.10 27.67
CA LYS A 583 5.42 -28.84 28.61
C LYS A 583 6.30 -30.08 28.82
N ASP A 584 5.69 -31.26 28.95
CA ASP A 584 6.40 -32.50 29.25
C ASP A 584 6.93 -33.21 27.98
N LEU A 585 6.55 -32.73 26.78
CA LEU A 585 6.85 -33.40 25.51
C LEU A 585 7.87 -32.66 24.64
N VAL A 586 7.83 -31.33 24.62
CA VAL A 586 8.48 -30.53 23.55
C VAL A 586 9.98 -30.51 23.55
N TYR A 587 10.62 -30.81 24.68
CA TYR A 587 12.08 -30.98 24.82
C TYR A 587 12.54 -32.45 25.02
N GLY A 588 11.61 -33.38 24.86
CA GLY A 588 11.80 -34.81 25.10
C GLY A 588 11.02 -35.26 26.32
N PHE A 589 10.28 -36.38 26.15
CA PHE A 589 9.50 -36.97 27.25
C PHE A 589 10.43 -37.87 28.08
N GLN A 590 10.43 -37.67 29.40
CA GLN A 590 11.21 -38.45 30.34
C GLN A 590 10.30 -39.44 31.08
N TYR A 591 10.67 -40.74 31.01
CA TYR A 591 10.04 -41.80 31.83
C TYR A 591 10.55 -41.76 33.27
N ASP A 592 9.82 -42.38 34.20
CA ASP A 592 10.17 -42.46 35.62
C ASP A 592 11.58 -43.08 35.86
N ASN A 593 12.03 -43.97 34.96
CA ASN A 593 13.35 -44.59 35.03
C ASN A 593 14.48 -43.68 34.51
N GLY A 594 14.19 -42.43 34.15
CA GLY A 594 15.15 -41.48 33.64
C GLY A 594 15.43 -41.55 32.13
N ASN A 595 14.90 -42.56 31.43
CA ASN A 595 15.04 -42.64 29.99
C ASN A 595 14.24 -41.52 29.30
N THR A 596 14.82 -40.89 28.29
CA THR A 596 14.18 -39.77 27.53
C THR A 596 13.97 -40.18 26.08
N VAL A 597 12.80 -39.88 25.54
CA VAL A 597 12.44 -40.13 24.16
C VAL A 597 11.97 -38.83 23.49
N GLY A 598 12.16 -38.73 22.18
CA GLY A 598 11.88 -37.51 21.41
C GLY A 598 13.05 -36.54 21.47
N GLY A 599 12.82 -35.32 21.16
CA GLY A 599 13.80 -34.23 21.12
C GLY A 599 13.11 -32.89 20.94
N HIS A 600 13.88 -31.87 20.66
CA HIS A 600 13.33 -30.52 20.46
C HIS A 600 12.37 -30.53 19.28
N ILE A 601 11.15 -30.07 19.54
CA ILE A 601 10.08 -29.93 18.56
C ILE A 601 10.03 -28.48 18.11
N PHE A 602 10.09 -28.24 16.80
CA PHE A 602 9.90 -26.92 16.19
C PHE A 602 9.21 -27.07 14.83
N GLY A 603 8.29 -26.16 14.54
CA GLY A 603 7.52 -26.17 13.28
C GLY A 603 8.09 -25.19 12.27
N ARG A 604 8.16 -25.59 11.02
CA ARG A 604 8.55 -24.75 9.90
C ARG A 604 7.48 -24.77 8.81
N GLY A 605 7.18 -23.59 8.27
CA GLY A 605 6.23 -23.45 7.18
C GLY A 605 6.68 -22.41 6.18
N SER A 606 6.43 -22.67 4.92
CA SER A 606 6.67 -21.73 3.83
C SER A 606 5.49 -21.73 2.89
N PHE A 607 5.22 -20.56 2.31
CA PHE A 607 4.24 -20.37 1.27
C PHE A 607 4.88 -19.60 0.12
N VAL A 608 4.70 -20.09 -1.10
CA VAL A 608 5.08 -19.40 -2.34
C VAL A 608 3.82 -19.19 -3.15
N MET A 609 3.68 -17.99 -3.70
CA MET A 609 2.56 -17.67 -4.58
C MET A 609 2.56 -18.63 -5.78
N SER A 610 1.40 -19.10 -6.16
CA SER A 610 1.26 -20.07 -7.25
C SER A 610 0.05 -19.77 -8.12
N ARG A 611 0.02 -20.36 -9.31
CA ARG A 611 -1.07 -20.24 -10.28
C ARG A 611 -1.33 -18.80 -10.74
N LEU A 612 -0.31 -17.96 -10.70
CA LEU A 612 -0.30 -16.64 -11.32
C LEU A 612 0.41 -16.70 -12.67
N THR A 613 0.08 -15.78 -13.55
CA THR A 613 0.74 -15.64 -14.86
C THR A 613 1.05 -14.19 -15.14
N HIS A 614 2.05 -13.93 -15.96
CA HIS A 614 2.26 -12.62 -16.54
C HIS A 614 1.08 -12.25 -17.44
N LEU A 615 0.90 -10.96 -17.66
CA LEU A 615 -0.05 -10.45 -18.63
C LEU A 615 0.57 -10.52 -20.03
N ASP A 616 -0.22 -10.91 -21.01
CA ASP A 616 0.15 -10.75 -22.40
C ASP A 616 0.28 -9.25 -22.75
N PRO A 617 1.40 -8.78 -23.32
CA PRO A 617 1.64 -7.34 -23.52
C PRO A 617 0.68 -6.66 -24.50
N ALA A 618 0.08 -7.42 -25.45
CA ALA A 618 -0.82 -6.88 -26.46
C ALA A 618 -2.27 -6.85 -26.00
N THR A 619 -2.69 -7.85 -25.23
CA THR A 619 -4.11 -8.07 -24.89
C THR A 619 -4.40 -7.93 -23.40
N GLY A 620 -3.38 -8.04 -22.54
CA GLY A 620 -3.54 -8.05 -21.08
C GLY A 620 -4.14 -9.35 -20.53
N ILE A 621 -4.24 -10.42 -21.33
CA ILE A 621 -4.71 -11.72 -20.84
C ILE A 621 -3.72 -12.28 -19.83
N GLY A 622 -4.21 -12.68 -18.65
CA GLY A 622 -3.37 -13.27 -17.62
C GLY A 622 -3.98 -13.19 -16.23
N LYS A 623 -3.35 -13.86 -15.27
CA LYS A 623 -3.82 -13.92 -13.88
C LYS A 623 -2.80 -13.24 -12.96
N ALA A 624 -2.99 -11.93 -12.69
CA ALA A 624 -2.08 -11.11 -11.89
C ALA A 624 -2.17 -11.37 -10.38
N ALA A 625 -3.30 -11.90 -9.89
CA ALA A 625 -3.55 -12.12 -8.46
C ALA A 625 -4.45 -13.34 -8.21
N PRO A 626 -4.46 -13.91 -6.99
CA PRO A 626 -5.24 -15.11 -6.70
C PRO A 626 -6.75 -14.83 -6.69
N SER A 627 -7.17 -13.68 -6.17
CA SER A 627 -8.57 -13.32 -5.95
C SER A 627 -8.77 -11.80 -5.86
N TRP A 628 -10.05 -11.40 -5.81
CA TRP A 628 -10.50 -10.02 -5.61
C TRP A 628 -11.17 -9.89 -4.24
N THR A 629 -10.94 -8.77 -3.57
CA THR A 629 -11.79 -8.26 -2.50
C THR A 629 -12.64 -7.13 -3.05
N LEU A 630 -13.93 -7.15 -2.79
CA LEU A 630 -14.87 -6.16 -3.31
C LEU A 630 -15.82 -5.65 -2.22
N GLY A 631 -16.45 -4.53 -2.49
CA GLY A 631 -17.43 -3.92 -1.58
C GLY A 631 -18.06 -2.68 -2.17
N ALA A 632 -18.89 -2.04 -1.35
CA ALA A 632 -19.56 -0.80 -1.65
C ALA A 632 -19.37 0.20 -0.51
N GLN A 633 -19.22 1.47 -0.85
CA GLN A 633 -19.03 2.57 0.08
C GLN A 633 -20.00 3.69 -0.22
N ALA A 634 -20.38 4.44 0.80
CA ALA A 634 -21.23 5.61 0.66
C ALA A 634 -20.73 6.73 1.55
N VAL A 635 -21.00 7.97 1.08
CA VAL A 635 -20.74 9.20 1.84
C VAL A 635 -22.01 10.02 1.86
N GLU A 636 -22.41 10.47 3.05
CA GLU A 636 -23.49 11.42 3.27
C GLU A 636 -22.89 12.74 3.70
N ILE A 637 -23.29 13.81 3.01
CA ILE A 637 -22.85 15.17 3.29
C ILE A 637 -24.03 16.09 3.52
N GLU A 638 -23.79 17.17 4.22
CA GLU A 638 -24.66 18.35 4.29
C GLU A 638 -23.96 19.52 3.61
N TYR A 639 -24.53 19.99 2.52
CA TYR A 639 -23.99 21.03 1.65
C TYR A 639 -24.75 22.35 1.83
N ASP A 640 -23.99 23.43 1.99
CA ASP A 640 -24.52 24.80 2.02
C ASP A 640 -24.45 25.39 0.62
N LYS A 641 -25.63 25.67 0.03
CA LYS A 641 -25.76 26.18 -1.35
C LYS A 641 -25.20 27.58 -1.52
N THR A 642 -25.21 28.39 -0.45
CA THR A 642 -24.77 29.80 -0.45
C THR A 642 -23.24 29.87 -0.33
N GLU A 643 -22.69 29.17 0.65
CA GLU A 643 -21.26 29.20 0.97
C GLU A 643 -20.42 28.25 0.09
N CYS A 644 -21.04 27.38 -0.69
CA CYS A 644 -20.39 26.31 -1.46
C CYS A 644 -19.52 25.39 -0.58
N THR A 645 -19.84 25.27 0.71
CA THR A 645 -19.14 24.44 1.67
C THR A 645 -19.95 23.21 2.02
N TYR A 646 -19.28 22.18 2.55
CA TYR A 646 -19.96 20.97 3.00
C TYR A 646 -19.32 20.40 4.26
N ARG A 647 -20.11 19.64 5.03
CA ARG A 647 -19.62 18.83 6.14
C ARG A 647 -19.98 17.38 5.91
N PHE A 648 -19.15 16.49 6.44
CA PHE A 648 -19.42 15.07 6.42
C PHE A 648 -20.44 14.70 7.51
N VAL A 649 -21.41 13.87 7.18
CA VAL A 649 -22.43 13.38 8.11
C VAL A 649 -22.15 11.91 8.43
N LYS A 650 -22.05 11.06 7.41
CA LYS A 650 -21.84 9.64 7.54
C LYS A 650 -20.92 9.14 6.42
N ALA A 651 -20.02 8.19 6.76
CA ALA A 651 -19.28 7.42 5.79
C ALA A 651 -19.45 5.94 6.12
N ALA A 652 -19.88 5.14 5.15
CA ALA A 652 -20.19 3.74 5.34
C ALA A 652 -19.40 2.86 4.38
N THR A 653 -19.00 1.67 4.86
CA THR A 653 -18.34 0.63 4.07
C THR A 653 -18.99 -0.71 4.36
N VAL A 654 -19.45 -1.40 3.31
CA VAL A 654 -19.79 -2.82 3.36
C VAL A 654 -18.85 -3.56 2.42
N ILE A 655 -18.15 -4.55 2.94
CA ILE A 655 -17.10 -5.25 2.22
C ILE A 655 -17.19 -6.77 2.44
N ASP A 656 -16.92 -7.54 1.39
CA ASP A 656 -16.81 -8.98 1.50
C ASP A 656 -15.38 -9.39 1.91
N VAL A 657 -15.26 -9.85 3.16
CA VAL A 657 -13.99 -10.21 3.80
C VAL A 657 -13.67 -11.71 3.73
N GLY A 658 -14.49 -12.47 3.01
CA GLY A 658 -14.38 -13.93 2.97
C GLY A 658 -14.70 -14.56 4.31
N LYS A 659 -13.73 -14.64 5.21
CA LYS A 659 -13.89 -15.00 6.62
C LYS A 659 -13.32 -13.93 7.53
N LEU A 660 -14.13 -13.40 8.40
CA LEU A 660 -13.73 -12.37 9.37
C LEU A 660 -12.90 -13.00 10.50
N ILE A 661 -11.62 -12.64 10.58
CA ILE A 661 -10.71 -13.18 11.61
C ILE A 661 -10.79 -12.36 12.89
N ASN A 662 -10.64 -11.03 12.80
CA ASN A 662 -10.69 -10.11 13.94
C ASN A 662 -11.56 -8.90 13.60
N PRO A 663 -12.84 -8.89 14.05
CA PRO A 663 -13.79 -7.83 13.73
C PRO A 663 -13.33 -6.43 14.11
N LYS A 664 -12.84 -6.25 15.33
CA LYS A 664 -12.40 -4.93 15.83
C LYS A 664 -11.22 -4.37 15.03
N SER A 665 -10.24 -5.22 14.69
CA SER A 665 -9.11 -4.81 13.87
C SER A 665 -9.53 -4.46 12.44
N ALA A 666 -10.38 -5.27 11.82
CA ALA A 666 -10.89 -5.02 10.47
C ALA A 666 -11.70 -3.72 10.40
N MET A 667 -12.60 -3.50 11.38
CA MET A 667 -13.38 -2.26 11.48
C MET A 667 -12.47 -1.03 11.60
N GLY A 668 -11.51 -1.04 12.54
CA GLY A 668 -10.59 0.09 12.73
C GLY A 668 -9.71 0.38 11.50
N LEU A 669 -9.32 -0.66 10.75
CA LEU A 669 -8.61 -0.49 9.46
C LEU A 669 -9.49 0.20 8.42
N LEU A 670 -10.73 -0.23 8.26
CA LEU A 670 -11.64 0.35 7.28
C LEU A 670 -11.98 1.81 7.63
N MET A 671 -12.26 2.11 8.91
CA MET A 671 -12.48 3.48 9.37
C MET A 671 -11.28 4.40 9.09
N GLY A 672 -10.05 3.95 9.40
CA GLY A 672 -8.84 4.70 9.06
C GLY A 672 -8.62 4.87 7.55
N GLY A 673 -9.06 3.90 6.74
CA GLY A 673 -9.05 4.01 5.27
C GLY A 673 -10.09 5.02 4.77
N MET A 674 -11.30 5.01 5.31
CA MET A 674 -12.35 5.99 4.98
C MET A 674 -11.89 7.43 5.29
N ASN A 675 -11.25 7.63 6.46
CA ASN A 675 -10.70 8.94 6.82
C ASN A 675 -9.70 9.45 5.79
N MET A 676 -8.74 8.62 5.37
CA MET A 676 -7.79 8.98 4.31
C MET A 676 -8.50 9.24 2.98
N GLY A 677 -9.54 8.46 2.65
CA GLY A 677 -10.35 8.66 1.44
C GLY A 677 -11.10 9.98 1.42
N LEU A 678 -11.65 10.41 2.57
CA LEU A 678 -12.26 11.73 2.74
C LEU A 678 -11.21 12.84 2.61
N GLY A 679 -10.00 12.64 3.14
CA GLY A 679 -8.89 13.58 3.04
C GLY A 679 -8.48 13.85 1.60
N ILE A 680 -8.09 12.80 0.85
CA ILE A 680 -7.69 12.94 -0.57
C ILE A 680 -8.87 13.36 -1.48
N GLY A 681 -10.10 13.02 -1.10
CA GLY A 681 -11.30 13.43 -1.82
C GLY A 681 -11.65 14.91 -1.65
N SER A 682 -11.28 15.53 -0.53
CA SER A 682 -11.76 16.85 -0.14
C SER A 682 -10.69 17.94 -0.09
N ARG A 683 -9.44 17.65 0.23
CA ARG A 683 -8.44 18.68 0.57
C ARG A 683 -6.97 18.33 0.45
N GLU A 684 -6.59 17.06 0.44
CA GLU A 684 -5.19 16.64 0.42
C GLU A 684 -4.66 16.66 -1.01
N GLU A 685 -3.68 17.51 -1.29
CA GLU A 685 -3.05 17.62 -2.59
C GLU A 685 -1.64 18.20 -2.50
N PHE A 686 -0.79 17.81 -3.44
CA PHE A 686 0.43 18.54 -3.75
C PHE A 686 0.15 19.64 -4.76
N LEU A 687 0.50 20.86 -4.41
CA LEU A 687 0.42 22.00 -5.27
C LEU A 687 1.83 22.34 -5.77
N TYR A 688 1.96 22.47 -7.07
CA TYR A 688 3.19 22.92 -7.74
C TYR A 688 2.94 24.26 -8.43
N ASP A 689 3.92 25.15 -8.37
CA ASP A 689 3.87 26.37 -9.16
C ASP A 689 4.27 26.11 -10.62
N LYS A 690 4.23 27.13 -11.48
CA LYS A 690 4.60 27.03 -12.89
C LYS A 690 6.06 26.60 -13.15
N ASN A 691 6.92 26.68 -12.14
CA ASN A 691 8.31 26.26 -12.19
C ASN A 691 8.51 24.85 -11.57
N GLY A 692 7.43 24.13 -11.24
CA GLY A 692 7.46 22.82 -10.61
C GLY A 692 7.87 22.85 -9.13
N ILE A 693 7.88 24.01 -8.49
CA ILE A 693 8.23 24.14 -7.07
C ILE A 693 7.02 23.75 -6.21
N MET A 694 7.22 22.75 -5.33
CA MET A 694 6.17 22.29 -4.43
C MET A 694 5.82 23.35 -3.39
N GLN A 695 4.53 23.67 -3.26
CA GLN A 695 4.00 24.62 -2.30
C GLN A 695 3.44 23.95 -1.03
N SER A 696 3.14 22.65 -1.11
CA SER A 696 2.50 21.86 -0.03
C SER A 696 3.55 21.17 0.86
N THR A 697 4.56 21.90 1.36
CA THR A 697 5.72 21.31 2.04
C THR A 697 5.57 21.11 3.56
N SER A 698 4.43 21.47 4.15
CA SER A 698 4.21 21.35 5.61
C SER A 698 2.74 21.13 5.93
N PHE A 699 2.40 20.65 7.13
CA PHE A 699 0.99 20.53 7.56
C PHE A 699 0.23 21.88 7.69
N ARG A 700 0.92 22.98 7.50
CA ARG A 700 0.28 24.28 7.36
C ARG A 700 -0.30 24.47 5.96
N THR A 701 0.37 23.97 4.94
CA THR A 701 -0.01 24.10 3.52
C THR A 701 -0.63 22.83 2.96
N TYR A 702 -0.16 21.64 3.37
CA TYR A 702 -0.79 20.35 3.11
C TYR A 702 -1.90 20.09 4.13
N LYS A 703 -3.16 20.08 3.67
CA LYS A 703 -4.33 20.02 4.56
C LYS A 703 -4.80 18.59 4.77
N MET A 704 -4.79 18.12 6.01
CA MET A 704 -5.38 16.83 6.40
C MET A 704 -6.73 17.01 7.10
N MET A 705 -7.47 15.91 7.25
CA MET A 705 -8.65 15.84 8.11
C MET A 705 -8.27 16.19 9.56
N ARG A 706 -9.02 17.08 10.19
CA ARG A 706 -8.77 17.56 11.55
C ARG A 706 -9.66 16.87 12.56
N TYR A 707 -9.28 16.94 13.82
CA TYR A 707 -10.15 16.54 14.92
C TYR A 707 -11.50 17.31 14.87
N GLY A 708 -12.60 16.57 15.02
CA GLY A 708 -13.96 17.11 14.95
C GLY A 708 -14.59 17.19 13.54
N GLU A 709 -13.82 16.94 12.47
CA GLU A 709 -14.36 16.91 11.10
C GLU A 709 -14.80 15.51 10.64
N ASN A 710 -14.57 14.50 11.47
CA ASN A 710 -14.92 13.12 11.14
C ASN A 710 -16.44 12.91 11.13
N PRO A 711 -16.97 12.16 10.13
CA PRO A 711 -18.37 11.73 10.15
C PRO A 711 -18.60 10.59 11.14
N GLU A 712 -19.86 10.17 11.23
CA GLU A 712 -20.18 8.83 11.72
C GLU A 712 -19.62 7.78 10.76
N TYR A 713 -18.74 6.90 11.26
CA TYR A 713 -18.22 5.76 10.49
C TYR A 713 -19.02 4.51 10.75
N VAL A 714 -19.56 3.89 9.70
CA VAL A 714 -20.29 2.62 9.78
C VAL A 714 -19.60 1.57 8.92
N VAL A 715 -19.35 0.40 9.50
CA VAL A 715 -18.70 -0.72 8.80
C VAL A 715 -19.53 -1.98 9.02
N ASP A 716 -19.82 -2.70 7.94
CA ASP A 716 -20.44 -4.03 7.97
C ASP A 716 -19.73 -4.98 6.98
N PHE A 717 -19.94 -6.26 7.17
CA PHE A 717 -19.22 -7.32 6.49
C PHE A 717 -20.16 -8.29 5.78
N VAL A 718 -19.68 -8.82 4.65
CA VAL A 718 -20.20 -10.01 3.97
C VAL A 718 -19.09 -11.05 4.01
N GLU A 719 -19.46 -12.34 4.15
CA GLU A 719 -18.51 -13.44 4.22
C GLU A 719 -18.75 -14.43 3.06
N THR A 720 -17.94 -14.33 2.00
CA THR A 720 -17.85 -15.32 0.91
C THR A 720 -16.41 -15.88 0.90
N PRO A 721 -16.16 -17.06 1.52
CA PRO A 721 -14.81 -17.55 1.75
C PRO A 721 -13.99 -17.75 0.49
N ASP A 722 -12.72 -17.31 0.51
CA ASP A 722 -11.71 -17.64 -0.49
C ASP A 722 -11.03 -18.96 -0.10
N LEU A 723 -11.35 -20.03 -0.81
CA LEU A 723 -10.84 -21.38 -0.51
C LEU A 723 -9.32 -21.52 -0.65
N SER A 724 -8.64 -20.55 -1.27
CA SER A 724 -7.19 -20.51 -1.40
C SER A 724 -6.47 -19.79 -0.24
N ALA A 725 -7.24 -19.12 0.62
CA ALA A 725 -6.73 -18.30 1.72
C ALA A 725 -6.89 -18.99 3.08
N PRO A 726 -6.06 -18.63 4.08
CA PRO A 726 -6.20 -19.14 5.44
C PRO A 726 -7.62 -18.91 5.98
N TYR A 727 -8.30 -20.00 6.28
CA TYR A 727 -9.69 -20.03 6.74
C TYR A 727 -10.68 -19.25 5.85
N GLY A 728 -10.33 -18.97 4.61
CA GLY A 728 -11.17 -18.25 3.67
C GLY A 728 -11.11 -16.72 3.75
N ALA A 729 -10.17 -16.15 4.50
CA ALA A 729 -10.08 -14.69 4.71
C ALA A 729 -9.57 -13.94 3.47
N ARG A 730 -10.11 -12.73 3.22
CA ARG A 730 -9.65 -11.80 2.19
C ARG A 730 -8.90 -10.63 2.81
N GLY A 731 -8.05 -9.95 2.05
CA GLY A 731 -7.36 -8.74 2.49
C GLY A 731 -8.32 -7.57 2.68
N VAL A 732 -8.14 -6.76 3.75
CA VAL A 732 -9.03 -5.63 4.06
C VAL A 732 -8.29 -4.30 4.31
N ALA A 733 -6.99 -4.34 4.57
CA ALA A 733 -6.25 -3.19 5.10
C ALA A 733 -6.26 -1.93 4.21
N GLU A 734 -6.37 -2.10 2.90
CA GLU A 734 -6.35 -1.00 1.93
C GLU A 734 -7.74 -0.57 1.46
N HIS A 735 -8.78 -1.37 1.67
CA HIS A 735 -10.06 -1.21 0.98
C HIS A 735 -10.91 -0.05 1.50
N GLY A 736 -10.69 0.38 2.74
CA GLY A 736 -11.44 1.49 3.33
C GLY A 736 -11.36 2.81 2.57
N ILE A 737 -10.29 3.04 1.80
CA ILE A 737 -10.09 4.29 1.07
C ILE A 737 -10.72 4.29 -0.34
N ILE A 738 -10.90 3.09 -0.96
CA ILE A 738 -10.97 2.97 -2.43
C ILE A 738 -12.19 3.68 -3.03
N GLY A 739 -13.39 3.43 -2.53
CA GLY A 739 -14.62 4.01 -3.09
C GLY A 739 -15.00 5.36 -2.49
N ILE A 740 -14.36 5.80 -1.40
CA ILE A 740 -14.77 7.03 -0.69
C ILE A 740 -14.65 8.28 -1.56
N PRO A 741 -13.57 8.53 -2.34
CA PRO A 741 -13.52 9.70 -3.21
C PRO A 741 -14.63 9.70 -4.28
N GLY A 742 -14.96 8.54 -4.83
CA GLY A 742 -16.05 8.37 -5.79
C GLY A 742 -17.43 8.66 -5.17
N ALA A 743 -17.68 8.08 -3.99
CA ALA A 743 -18.91 8.34 -3.24
C ALA A 743 -19.08 9.83 -2.86
N LEU A 744 -17.98 10.47 -2.42
CA LEU A 744 -17.99 11.92 -2.14
C LEU A 744 -18.26 12.75 -3.41
N GLY A 745 -17.60 12.41 -4.52
CA GLY A 745 -17.82 13.05 -5.81
C GLY A 745 -19.27 12.96 -6.28
N ASN A 746 -19.91 11.80 -6.08
CA ASN A 746 -21.31 11.56 -6.40
C ASN A 746 -22.24 12.38 -5.48
N ALA A 747 -21.97 12.41 -4.17
CA ALA A 747 -22.75 13.21 -3.22
C ALA A 747 -22.67 14.70 -3.53
N ILE A 748 -21.48 15.24 -3.81
CA ILE A 748 -21.28 16.68 -4.11
C ILE A 748 -21.90 17.05 -5.47
N SER A 749 -21.75 16.21 -6.49
CA SER A 749 -22.38 16.45 -7.80
C SER A 749 -23.89 16.59 -7.69
N LEU A 750 -24.51 15.71 -6.87
CA LEU A 750 -25.95 15.75 -6.63
C LEU A 750 -26.37 16.98 -5.80
N ALA A 751 -25.55 17.37 -4.81
CA ALA A 751 -25.82 18.48 -3.91
C ALA A 751 -25.70 19.83 -4.61
N ALA A 752 -24.62 20.04 -5.36
CA ALA A 752 -24.25 21.30 -5.95
C ALA A 752 -24.71 21.47 -7.40
N ASP A 753 -25.24 20.41 -8.00
CA ASP A 753 -25.64 20.32 -9.43
C ASP A 753 -24.47 20.69 -10.37
N ILE A 754 -23.32 20.04 -10.12
CA ILE A 754 -22.11 20.23 -10.93
C ILE A 754 -21.56 18.90 -11.39
N ASP A 755 -20.80 18.90 -12.47
CA ASP A 755 -20.01 17.74 -12.88
C ASP A 755 -18.63 17.75 -12.20
N VAL A 756 -18.48 16.91 -11.16
CA VAL A 756 -17.21 16.75 -10.45
C VAL A 756 -16.28 15.88 -11.30
N ASP A 757 -15.14 16.45 -11.70
CA ASP A 757 -14.14 15.84 -12.57
C ASP A 757 -12.70 15.97 -12.04
N LYS A 758 -12.53 16.53 -10.82
CA LYS A 758 -11.22 16.72 -10.20
C LYS A 758 -11.22 16.31 -8.72
N LEU A 759 -10.10 15.79 -8.22
CA LEU A 759 -9.79 15.65 -6.80
C LEU A 759 -8.56 16.51 -6.43
N PRO A 760 -8.59 17.11 -5.24
CA PRO A 760 -9.65 17.15 -4.24
C PRO A 760 -10.81 18.10 -4.62
N ILE A 761 -11.97 17.83 -4.01
CA ILE A 761 -13.20 18.62 -4.23
C ILE A 761 -13.28 19.71 -3.15
N THR A 762 -12.52 20.77 -3.33
CA THR A 762 -12.49 21.89 -2.37
C THR A 762 -13.71 22.80 -2.52
N PRO A 763 -14.09 23.60 -1.50
CA PRO A 763 -15.11 24.62 -1.64
C PRO A 763 -14.87 25.61 -2.79
N GLU A 764 -13.60 25.98 -3.00
CA GLU A 764 -13.20 26.86 -4.11
C GLU A 764 -13.46 26.19 -5.48
N TYR A 765 -13.12 24.88 -5.62
CA TYR A 765 -13.42 24.14 -6.83
C TYR A 765 -14.93 24.12 -7.13
N ILE A 766 -15.77 23.88 -6.12
CA ILE A 766 -17.23 23.87 -6.26
C ILE A 766 -17.71 25.24 -6.70
N TRP A 767 -17.26 26.31 -6.04
CA TRP A 767 -17.62 27.70 -6.37
C TRP A 767 -17.24 28.06 -7.82
N ARG A 768 -16.03 27.74 -8.26
CA ARG A 768 -15.56 27.98 -9.64
C ARG A 768 -16.43 27.25 -10.67
N LYS A 769 -16.75 25.97 -10.42
CA LYS A 769 -17.64 25.19 -11.30
C LYS A 769 -19.05 25.80 -11.42
N LYS A 770 -19.62 26.32 -10.33
CA LYS A 770 -20.95 26.96 -10.32
C LYS A 770 -20.98 28.33 -11.01
N THR A 771 -19.92 29.09 -10.86
CA THR A 771 -19.87 30.47 -11.37
C THR A 771 -19.32 30.61 -12.79
N GLY A 772 -18.87 29.50 -13.40
CA GLY A 772 -18.26 29.52 -14.73
C GLY A 772 -16.87 30.16 -14.75
N GLY A 773 -16.23 30.34 -13.59
CA GLY A 773 -14.86 30.84 -13.47
C GLY A 773 -13.87 29.92 -14.28
N LYS A 774 -13.02 30.55 -15.11
CA LYS A 774 -11.97 29.81 -15.84
C LYS A 774 -11.09 29.12 -14.82
N ASN A 775 -10.75 27.87 -15.10
CA ASN A 775 -9.68 27.17 -14.39
C ASN A 775 -8.35 27.90 -14.70
N ASP A 776 -7.98 28.85 -13.87
CA ASP A 776 -6.59 29.31 -13.86
C ASP A 776 -5.77 28.16 -13.27
N THR A 777 -5.05 27.50 -14.12
CA THR A 777 -3.98 26.59 -13.73
C THR A 777 -2.94 27.40 -12.96
N TYR A 778 -2.83 27.17 -11.65
CA TYR A 778 -1.70 27.63 -10.86
C TYR A 778 -0.45 26.90 -11.29
#